data_41c33e85cd98fa1e4bcb004c8faec176
#
_entry.id   41c33e85cd98fa1e4bcb004c8faec176
#
_cell.length_a   1.000
_cell.length_b   1.000
_cell.length_c   1.000
_cell.angle_alpha   90.00
_cell.angle_beta   90.00
_cell.angle_gamma   90.00
#
_symmetry.space_group_name_H-M   'P 1'
#
loop_
_entity.id
_entity.type
_entity.pdbx_description
1 polymer ?
#
loop_
_entity_poly.entity_id
_entity_poly.type
_entity_poly.pdbx_seq_one_letter_code
_entity_poly.pdbx_strand_id
1 'polypeptide(L)'
;MSKRYFILGLCMLFIQAFAQIVYAQNARTVTGVVVDEFGDPIIGAAIKIVDSTVGTISDIDGKFSLPVPEGGRLAVSFVGYVSQTITNLNNPKIVLKEDVANLDEVVIVGYGTQKMKNITGAIETITPDEIKDLSVGNLGDALSGMMSGLHVNSGGGRPGSTPSLQIRQSNINTSITPNSTRGGDADPSPLYVIDDFISTEDAFNNLDVSEVESITVLKDASAAVYGARAAYGVILVKTKRGKVGTPSISYTGQFGFTDALKKPKMLSAYDYGRIYNAARVAGTSTGESESDNRRTQYFQADELEAMRGLNYDLLDDEWSAAWTQRHSFSINGGTEKATYFAGASYYNQEGNMGRLDYDRWNFRAGVNANIGKWIKASLQFSGDMGEQNNSRNGITSGGTDADFNSLMTHLPFVPGYVGGRPVIYTGMENVSSGLSAVRLFHFGAVQDSPDNTQNQTNNMSINGSLEYDFGWSKWLKGLKVKGSYSRSIINNKSNNIGTKMNVYRLLERGGSGNHLYTGDDINIDDSNFGTFTLDNGNLLSRAMNKTDNYQMNLTVSYARQFGLHNVNGLFSIEKAESEYEYLTGTVTDPFSFTDGQSNSTATGADQTTTFGRTESGMLSYIGRLNYSYADKYLFEFLLRSDASTKFAPSNYWGMFPSWSAGWVISEESWFNKEKLGIDFLKIRGSFGILGRDNIQPWLWTQLYSRNADGGPIFGTATNTYSGATFQMPQRGVNADVHWDKTYKTNLGIDV
;
A
#
# COMPACT_ATOMS: atom_id res chain seq x y z
N MET A 1 -27.31 7.15 -21.20
CA MET A 1 -28.22 6.02 -20.95
C MET A 1 -27.98 4.79 -21.84
N SER A 2 -27.31 4.84 -22.98
CA SER A 2 -27.20 3.68 -23.91
C SER A 2 -26.11 2.64 -23.57
N LYS A 3 -25.05 2.98 -22.86
CA LYS A 3 -23.95 2.03 -22.52
C LYS A 3 -24.30 1.04 -21.40
N ARG A 4 -25.17 1.40 -20.46
CA ARG A 4 -25.58 0.51 -19.34
C ARG A 4 -26.47 -0.64 -19.80
N TYR A 5 -27.32 -0.44 -20.79
CA TYR A 5 -28.19 -1.50 -21.31
C TYR A 5 -27.47 -2.50 -22.21
N PHE A 6 -26.38 -2.11 -22.83
CA PHE A 6 -25.54 -2.99 -23.66
C PHE A 6 -24.77 -4.02 -22.79
N ILE A 7 -24.27 -3.58 -21.64
CA ILE A 7 -23.56 -4.45 -20.67
C ILE A 7 -24.53 -5.43 -20.00
N LEU A 8 -25.73 -4.97 -19.62
CA LEU A 8 -26.77 -5.87 -19.08
C LEU A 8 -27.24 -6.92 -20.11
N GLY A 9 -27.33 -6.54 -21.38
CA GLY A 9 -27.67 -7.46 -22.47
C GLY A 9 -26.60 -8.52 -22.72
N LEU A 10 -25.32 -8.13 -22.61
CA LEU A 10 -24.20 -9.05 -22.75
C LEU A 10 -24.10 -10.04 -21.57
N CYS A 11 -24.36 -9.56 -20.35
CA CYS A 11 -24.41 -10.43 -19.15
C CYS A 11 -25.58 -11.42 -19.20
N MET A 12 -26.76 -11.02 -19.68
CA MET A 12 -27.88 -11.95 -19.87
C MET A 12 -27.62 -13.01 -20.94
N LEU A 13 -26.93 -12.66 -22.02
CA LEU A 13 -26.53 -13.61 -23.06
C LEU A 13 -25.51 -14.64 -22.56
N PHE A 14 -24.59 -14.24 -21.70
CA PHE A 14 -23.64 -15.15 -21.03
C PHE A 14 -24.35 -16.10 -20.04
N ILE A 15 -25.33 -15.62 -19.28
CA ILE A 15 -26.10 -16.44 -18.34
C ILE A 15 -26.95 -17.46 -19.09
N GLN A 16 -27.53 -17.13 -20.23
CA GLN A 16 -28.29 -18.09 -21.07
C GLN A 16 -27.42 -19.13 -21.76
N ALA A 17 -26.18 -18.81 -22.11
CA ALA A 17 -25.21 -19.76 -22.68
C ALA A 17 -24.73 -20.81 -21.68
N PHE A 18 -24.67 -20.47 -20.39
CA PHE A 18 -24.28 -21.39 -19.32
C PHE A 18 -25.40 -22.35 -18.86
N ALA A 19 -26.67 -22.05 -19.18
CA ALA A 19 -27.81 -22.85 -18.73
C ALA A 19 -28.09 -24.11 -19.56
N GLN A 20 -27.30 -24.41 -20.61
CA GLN A 20 -27.58 -25.55 -21.52
C GLN A 20 -26.62 -26.73 -21.42
N ILE A 21 -25.73 -26.81 -20.41
CA ILE A 21 -24.87 -27.99 -20.21
C ILE A 21 -25.19 -28.65 -18.88
N VAL A 22 -26.40 -29.17 -18.73
CA VAL A 22 -26.68 -30.21 -17.75
C VAL A 22 -27.02 -31.48 -18.50
N TYR A 23 -25.97 -32.23 -18.86
CA TYR A 23 -26.15 -33.64 -19.21
C TYR A 23 -26.32 -34.40 -17.90
N ALA A 24 -27.50 -35.02 -17.72
CA ALA A 24 -27.75 -36.01 -16.70
C ALA A 24 -26.88 -37.24 -16.97
N GLN A 25 -25.68 -37.29 -16.35
CA GLN A 25 -24.89 -38.50 -16.27
C GLN A 25 -25.42 -39.37 -15.11
N ASN A 26 -25.46 -40.69 -15.30
CA ASN A 26 -25.76 -41.68 -14.26
C ASN A 26 -24.75 -41.50 -13.12
N ALA A 27 -25.10 -40.77 -12.09
CA ALA A 27 -24.26 -40.53 -10.92
C ALA A 27 -24.61 -41.58 -9.86
N ARG A 28 -23.60 -42.31 -9.39
CA ARG A 28 -23.70 -43.23 -8.26
C ARG A 28 -23.42 -42.45 -6.98
N THR A 29 -24.30 -42.53 -5.99
CA THR A 29 -24.04 -41.93 -4.68
C THR A 29 -22.96 -42.73 -3.95
N VAL A 30 -21.82 -42.07 -3.69
CA VAL A 30 -20.70 -42.61 -2.93
C VAL A 30 -20.83 -42.16 -1.49
N THR A 31 -20.85 -43.07 -0.55
CA THR A 31 -20.79 -42.79 0.89
C THR A 31 -19.47 -43.29 1.45
N GLY A 32 -18.89 -42.57 2.41
CA GLY A 32 -17.62 -42.96 3.03
C GLY A 32 -17.41 -42.25 4.36
N VAL A 33 -16.28 -42.50 4.99
CA VAL A 33 -15.89 -41.86 6.27
C VAL A 33 -14.48 -41.34 6.15
N VAL A 34 -14.25 -40.11 6.64
CA VAL A 34 -12.94 -39.47 6.72
C VAL A 34 -12.48 -39.50 8.18
N VAL A 35 -11.31 -40.06 8.43
CA VAL A 35 -10.70 -40.20 9.76
C VAL A 35 -9.24 -39.77 9.73
N ASP A 36 -8.66 -39.52 10.88
CA ASP A 36 -7.22 -39.33 11.05
C ASP A 36 -6.45 -40.67 11.19
N GLU A 37 -5.15 -40.60 11.41
CA GLU A 37 -4.28 -41.78 11.62
C GLU A 37 -4.61 -42.56 12.91
N PHE A 38 -5.27 -41.94 13.89
CA PHE A 38 -5.71 -42.54 15.14
C PHE A 38 -7.10 -43.19 15.00
N GLY A 39 -7.79 -42.90 13.92
CA GLY A 39 -9.14 -43.36 13.62
C GLY A 39 -10.26 -42.46 14.10
N ASP A 40 -9.93 -41.28 14.58
CA ASP A 40 -10.90 -40.26 15.02
C ASP A 40 -11.55 -39.56 13.81
N PRO A 41 -12.86 -39.28 13.83
CA PRO A 41 -13.57 -38.67 12.71
C PRO A 41 -13.14 -37.25 12.45
N ILE A 42 -12.80 -36.88 11.21
CA ILE A 42 -12.50 -35.53 10.79
C ILE A 42 -13.79 -34.85 10.36
N ILE A 43 -14.21 -33.86 11.12
CA ILE A 43 -15.43 -33.06 10.89
C ILE A 43 -15.12 -31.93 9.92
N GLY A 44 -15.95 -31.74 8.87
CA GLY A 44 -15.77 -30.61 7.94
C GLY A 44 -14.69 -30.82 6.89
N ALA A 45 -14.14 -32.03 6.73
CA ALA A 45 -13.24 -32.32 5.62
C ALA A 45 -13.96 -32.09 4.27
N ALA A 46 -13.31 -31.38 3.36
CA ALA A 46 -13.86 -31.12 2.04
C ALA A 46 -13.63 -32.33 1.10
N ILE A 47 -14.70 -32.86 0.53
CA ILE A 47 -14.70 -33.95 -0.44
C ILE A 47 -15.19 -33.40 -1.77
N LYS A 48 -14.33 -33.38 -2.78
CA LYS A 48 -14.61 -32.79 -4.10
C LYS A 48 -14.34 -33.80 -5.21
N ILE A 49 -15.17 -33.81 -6.23
CA ILE A 49 -14.91 -34.58 -7.43
C ILE A 49 -13.77 -33.91 -8.19
N VAL A 50 -12.72 -34.63 -8.53
CA VAL A 50 -11.59 -34.12 -9.31
C VAL A 50 -12.09 -33.63 -10.66
N ASP A 51 -11.62 -32.46 -11.09
CA ASP A 51 -12.02 -31.80 -12.33
C ASP A 51 -13.51 -31.35 -12.37
N SER A 52 -14.16 -31.19 -11.19
CA SER A 52 -15.56 -30.74 -11.05
C SER A 52 -15.69 -29.71 -9.93
N THR A 53 -16.74 -28.89 -10.01
CA THR A 53 -17.13 -27.96 -8.94
C THR A 53 -18.03 -28.63 -7.88
N VAL A 54 -18.42 -29.90 -8.08
CA VAL A 54 -19.33 -30.64 -7.19
C VAL A 54 -18.52 -31.21 -6.02
N GLY A 55 -18.95 -30.93 -4.79
CA GLY A 55 -18.33 -31.44 -3.57
C GLY A 55 -19.30 -31.44 -2.39
N THR A 56 -18.85 -32.01 -1.28
CA THR A 56 -19.54 -32.06 0.01
C THR A 56 -18.53 -31.93 1.14
N ILE A 57 -19.00 -31.84 2.37
CA ILE A 57 -18.15 -31.87 3.58
C ILE A 57 -18.53 -33.06 4.45
N SER A 58 -17.59 -33.56 5.25
CA SER A 58 -17.87 -34.63 6.24
C SER A 58 -18.66 -34.10 7.42
N ASP A 59 -19.55 -34.90 7.94
CA ASP A 59 -20.38 -34.60 9.13
C ASP A 59 -19.60 -34.84 10.44
N ILE A 60 -20.30 -34.73 11.58
CA ILE A 60 -19.75 -34.89 12.95
C ILE A 60 -19.17 -36.27 13.22
N ASP A 61 -19.61 -37.30 12.48
CA ASP A 61 -19.07 -38.66 12.53
C ASP A 61 -18.00 -38.92 11.44
N GLY A 62 -17.55 -37.86 10.73
CA GLY A 62 -16.65 -37.94 9.59
C GLY A 62 -17.27 -38.52 8.32
N LYS A 63 -18.60 -38.78 8.29
CA LYS A 63 -19.29 -39.40 7.15
C LYS A 63 -19.59 -38.37 6.08
N PHE A 64 -19.55 -38.82 4.82
CA PHE A 64 -19.98 -37.99 3.68
C PHE A 64 -20.83 -38.79 2.68
N SER A 65 -21.59 -38.07 1.88
CA SER A 65 -22.38 -38.62 0.79
C SER A 65 -22.31 -37.67 -0.40
N LEU A 66 -21.88 -38.19 -1.56
CA LEU A 66 -21.68 -37.36 -2.77
C LEU A 66 -22.08 -38.16 -4.01
N PRO A 67 -22.93 -37.58 -4.92
CA PRO A 67 -23.18 -38.21 -6.23
C PRO A 67 -21.96 -38.05 -7.14
N VAL A 68 -21.34 -39.17 -7.54
CA VAL A 68 -20.12 -39.20 -8.35
C VAL A 68 -20.41 -39.89 -9.69
N PRO A 69 -20.03 -39.31 -10.83
CA PRO A 69 -20.11 -39.97 -12.14
C PRO A 69 -19.28 -41.25 -12.20
N GLU A 70 -19.65 -42.16 -13.09
CA GLU A 70 -18.92 -43.42 -13.30
C GLU A 70 -17.47 -43.11 -13.75
N GLY A 71 -16.47 -43.65 -13.06
CA GLY A 71 -15.06 -43.37 -13.30
C GLY A 71 -14.53 -42.08 -12.62
N GLY A 72 -15.36 -41.32 -11.84
CA GLY A 72 -14.92 -40.16 -11.12
C GLY A 72 -13.92 -40.46 -10.00
N ARG A 73 -13.10 -39.50 -9.63
CA ARG A 73 -12.13 -39.55 -8.52
C ARG A 73 -12.51 -38.50 -7.48
N LEU A 74 -12.27 -38.80 -6.20
CA LEU A 74 -12.53 -37.86 -5.12
C LEU A 74 -11.22 -37.27 -4.61
N ALA A 75 -11.11 -35.95 -4.53
CA ALA A 75 -10.09 -35.24 -3.78
C ALA A 75 -10.65 -34.91 -2.40
N VAL A 76 -9.95 -35.36 -1.35
CA VAL A 76 -10.32 -35.11 0.04
C VAL A 76 -9.24 -34.26 0.68
N SER A 77 -9.63 -33.15 1.30
CA SER A 77 -8.73 -32.21 1.98
C SER A 77 -9.33 -31.71 3.27
N PHE A 78 -8.46 -31.44 4.24
CA PHE A 78 -8.82 -30.78 5.49
C PHE A 78 -7.64 -29.92 5.96
N VAL A 79 -7.91 -28.82 6.65
CA VAL A 79 -6.87 -27.93 7.17
C VAL A 79 -5.99 -28.69 8.16
N GLY A 80 -4.67 -28.69 7.95
CA GLY A 80 -3.72 -29.44 8.76
C GLY A 80 -3.52 -30.89 8.34
N TYR A 81 -4.07 -31.33 7.20
CA TYR A 81 -3.92 -32.70 6.69
C TYR A 81 -3.49 -32.74 5.22
N VAL A 82 -2.71 -33.74 4.84
CA VAL A 82 -2.28 -33.96 3.45
C VAL A 82 -3.49 -34.32 2.60
N SER A 83 -3.75 -33.56 1.55
CA SER A 83 -4.83 -33.85 0.61
C SER A 83 -4.60 -35.16 -0.11
N GLN A 84 -5.65 -36.01 -0.20
CA GLN A 84 -5.58 -37.32 -0.81
C GLN A 84 -6.58 -37.47 -1.95
N THR A 85 -6.16 -38.09 -3.07
CA THR A 85 -7.06 -38.43 -4.17
C THR A 85 -7.44 -39.92 -4.10
N ILE A 86 -8.75 -40.19 -4.05
CA ILE A 86 -9.32 -41.53 -3.91
C ILE A 86 -9.89 -41.98 -5.25
N THR A 87 -9.48 -43.16 -5.71
CA THR A 87 -9.97 -43.81 -6.93
C THR A 87 -10.91 -44.96 -6.64
N ASN A 88 -10.80 -45.62 -5.48
CA ASN A 88 -11.69 -46.67 -5.06
C ASN A 88 -12.88 -46.10 -4.28
N LEU A 89 -14.03 -46.03 -4.93
CA LEU A 89 -15.23 -45.42 -4.42
C LEU A 89 -16.23 -46.38 -3.73
N ASN A 90 -15.84 -47.63 -3.43
CA ASN A 90 -16.69 -48.57 -2.75
C ASN A 90 -16.60 -48.38 -1.22
N ASN A 91 -17.47 -47.51 -0.67
CA ASN A 91 -17.56 -47.18 0.74
C ASN A 91 -16.19 -46.89 1.39
N PRO A 92 -15.44 -45.89 0.89
CA PRO A 92 -14.05 -45.66 1.29
C PRO A 92 -13.96 -45.19 2.73
N LYS A 93 -13.11 -45.83 3.53
CA LYS A 93 -12.57 -45.27 4.75
C LYS A 93 -11.31 -44.49 4.37
N ILE A 94 -11.38 -43.17 4.45
CA ILE A 94 -10.29 -42.29 4.02
C ILE A 94 -9.55 -41.85 5.28
N VAL A 95 -8.28 -42.25 5.36
CA VAL A 95 -7.38 -41.88 6.45
C VAL A 95 -6.54 -40.71 5.96
N LEU A 96 -6.79 -39.50 6.46
CA LEU A 96 -5.93 -38.35 6.19
C LEU A 96 -4.76 -38.39 7.17
N LYS A 97 -3.59 -38.12 6.65
CA LYS A 97 -2.37 -37.93 7.45
C LYS A 97 -2.23 -36.48 7.79
N GLU A 98 -1.88 -36.19 9.05
CA GLU A 98 -1.56 -34.79 9.42
C GLU A 98 -0.46 -34.27 8.50
N ASP A 99 -0.68 -33.06 7.98
CA ASP A 99 0.33 -32.32 7.25
C ASP A 99 1.29 -31.71 8.30
N VAL A 100 2.18 -32.56 8.79
CA VAL A 100 3.27 -32.14 9.68
C VAL A 100 4.03 -31.08 8.89
N ALA A 101 3.94 -29.83 9.32
CA ALA A 101 4.45 -28.63 8.69
C ALA A 101 5.64 -28.91 7.79
N ASN A 102 5.50 -28.64 6.51
CA ASN A 102 6.38 -29.15 5.44
C ASN A 102 7.80 -28.58 5.61
N LEU A 103 8.56 -29.12 6.59
CA LEU A 103 9.93 -28.70 6.90
C LEU A 103 10.90 -28.89 5.72
N ASP A 104 10.47 -29.62 4.69
CA ASP A 104 11.14 -29.74 3.41
C ASP A 104 10.67 -28.70 2.38
N GLU A 105 9.74 -27.83 2.75
CA GLU A 105 9.32 -26.70 1.91
C GLU A 105 10.50 -25.78 1.62
N VAL A 106 10.63 -25.43 0.33
CA VAL A 106 11.72 -24.58 -0.15
C VAL A 106 11.26 -23.15 -0.17
N VAL A 107 11.79 -22.34 0.73
CA VAL A 107 11.53 -20.90 0.79
C VAL A 107 12.63 -20.10 0.12
N ILE A 108 12.25 -18.95 -0.39
CA ILE A 108 13.16 -18.05 -1.07
C ILE A 108 13.82 -17.15 -0.03
N VAL A 109 15.14 -17.21 0.04
CA VAL A 109 15.95 -16.41 0.96
C VAL A 109 17.05 -15.75 0.15
N GLY A 110 16.87 -14.51 -0.21
CA GLY A 110 17.82 -13.64 -0.90
C GLY A 110 18.62 -14.32 -2.01
N TYR A 111 18.38 -13.99 -3.26
CA TYR A 111 19.08 -14.52 -4.44
C TYR A 111 19.20 -16.05 -4.54
N GLY A 112 18.42 -16.82 -3.74
CA GLY A 112 18.43 -18.27 -3.73
C GLY A 112 17.29 -18.88 -2.95
N THR A 113 17.22 -20.20 -2.96
CA THR A 113 16.20 -21.00 -2.26
C THR A 113 16.85 -21.87 -1.21
N GLN A 114 16.22 -22.03 -0.04
CA GLN A 114 16.65 -22.93 1.03
C GLN A 114 15.47 -23.71 1.56
N LYS A 115 15.72 -24.93 2.08
CA LYS A 115 14.70 -25.66 2.84
C LYS A 115 14.41 -24.92 4.14
N MET A 116 13.13 -24.81 4.53
CA MET A 116 12.69 -24.12 5.75
C MET A 116 13.47 -24.60 6.99
N LYS A 117 13.68 -25.92 7.12
CA LYS A 117 14.45 -26.51 8.23
C LYS A 117 15.91 -26.01 8.34
N ASN A 118 16.51 -25.60 7.21
CA ASN A 118 17.91 -25.20 7.13
C ASN A 118 18.11 -23.68 7.30
N ILE A 119 17.04 -22.92 7.46
CA ILE A 119 17.11 -21.48 7.65
C ILE A 119 17.50 -21.14 9.08
N THR A 120 18.50 -20.28 9.23
CA THR A 120 19.02 -19.84 10.52
C THR A 120 18.54 -18.43 10.89
N GLY A 121 17.95 -17.69 9.94
CA GLY A 121 17.37 -16.36 10.15
C GLY A 121 15.92 -16.39 10.63
N ALA A 122 15.43 -15.24 11.16
CA ALA A 122 14.02 -15.05 11.51
C ALA A 122 13.24 -14.63 10.27
N ILE A 123 12.59 -15.59 9.64
CA ILE A 123 11.74 -15.35 8.46
C ILE A 123 10.33 -15.86 8.71
N GLU A 124 9.37 -15.27 8.02
CA GLU A 124 7.99 -15.71 8.01
C GLU A 124 7.45 -15.55 6.59
N THR A 125 6.72 -16.55 6.11
CA THR A 125 6.20 -16.58 4.74
C THR A 125 4.70 -16.79 4.78
N ILE A 126 3.97 -16.04 3.96
CA ILE A 126 2.53 -16.18 3.72
C ILE A 126 2.31 -16.54 2.27
N THR A 127 1.34 -17.42 2.04
CA THR A 127 0.86 -17.80 0.72
C THR A 127 -0.43 -17.05 0.36
N PRO A 128 -0.77 -16.88 -0.92
CA PRO A 128 -2.00 -16.21 -1.33
C PRO A 128 -3.27 -16.90 -0.81
N ASP A 129 -3.24 -18.18 -0.55
CA ASP A 129 -4.39 -18.93 -0.05
C ASP A 129 -4.88 -18.42 1.31
N GLU A 130 -3.98 -17.81 2.09
CA GLU A 130 -4.28 -17.24 3.40
C GLU A 130 -4.92 -15.83 3.31
N ILE A 131 -4.71 -15.11 2.19
CA ILE A 131 -5.11 -13.70 2.06
C ILE A 131 -6.06 -13.44 0.88
N LYS A 132 -6.30 -14.42 -0.01
CA LYS A 132 -7.10 -14.24 -1.25
C LYS A 132 -8.55 -13.86 -1.01
N ASP A 133 -9.12 -14.26 0.13
CA ASP A 133 -10.53 -14.03 0.47
C ASP A 133 -10.73 -12.70 1.22
N LEU A 134 -9.65 -11.94 1.47
CA LEU A 134 -9.72 -10.63 2.10
C LEU A 134 -10.11 -9.57 1.06
N SER A 135 -11.18 -8.83 1.37
CA SER A 135 -11.65 -7.72 0.52
C SER A 135 -10.93 -6.43 0.88
N VAL A 136 -9.67 -6.31 0.47
CA VAL A 136 -8.82 -5.13 0.73
C VAL A 136 -8.33 -4.51 -0.58
N GLY A 137 -8.12 -3.20 -0.57
CA GLY A 137 -7.66 -2.45 -1.75
C GLY A 137 -6.19 -2.67 -2.11
N ASN A 138 -5.36 -2.92 -1.10
CA ASN A 138 -3.90 -2.99 -1.21
C ASN A 138 -3.35 -4.28 -0.62
N LEU A 139 -2.23 -4.74 -1.16
CA LEU A 139 -1.56 -5.94 -0.66
C LEU A 139 -1.06 -5.78 0.78
N GLY A 140 -0.63 -4.56 1.15
CA GLY A 140 -0.18 -4.26 2.51
C GLY A 140 -1.29 -4.43 3.56
N ASP A 141 -2.52 -3.98 3.27
CA ASP A 141 -3.66 -4.16 4.17
C ASP A 141 -4.00 -5.64 4.36
N ALA A 142 -3.81 -6.49 3.33
CA ALA A 142 -4.00 -7.93 3.42
C ALA A 142 -3.07 -8.60 4.44
N LEU A 143 -1.92 -8.00 4.74
CA LEU A 143 -0.96 -8.53 5.70
C LEU A 143 -1.23 -8.11 7.15
N SER A 144 -2.24 -7.28 7.38
CA SER A 144 -2.56 -6.77 8.73
C SER A 144 -2.95 -7.91 9.67
N GLY A 145 -2.17 -8.07 10.75
CA GLY A 145 -2.38 -9.13 11.74
C GLY A 145 -1.98 -10.54 11.29
N MET A 146 -1.50 -10.72 10.05
CA MET A 146 -1.17 -12.03 9.50
C MET A 146 0.27 -12.47 9.82
N MET A 147 1.17 -11.53 10.10
CA MET A 147 2.59 -11.82 10.34
C MET A 147 3.06 -11.25 11.66
N SER A 148 3.75 -12.08 12.45
CA SER A 148 4.31 -11.65 13.73
C SER A 148 5.39 -10.57 13.56
N GLY A 149 5.28 -9.46 14.27
CA GLY A 149 6.24 -8.34 14.22
C GLY A 149 6.20 -7.52 12.93
N LEU A 150 5.20 -7.71 12.08
CA LEU A 150 4.83 -6.79 11.02
C LEU A 150 3.69 -5.91 11.51
N HIS A 151 3.93 -4.61 11.54
CA HIS A 151 2.92 -3.61 11.86
C HIS A 151 2.46 -2.93 10.58
N VAL A 152 1.16 -2.98 10.33
CA VAL A 152 0.52 -2.34 9.18
C VAL A 152 -0.27 -1.15 9.70
N ASN A 153 0.12 0.04 9.30
CA ASN A 153 -0.62 1.27 9.56
C ASN A 153 -1.45 1.59 8.31
N SER A 154 -2.69 1.17 8.36
CA SER A 154 -3.65 1.41 7.27
C SER A 154 -3.90 2.91 7.10
N GLY A 155 -3.92 3.39 5.87
CA GLY A 155 -4.15 4.80 5.53
C GLY A 155 -5.57 5.32 5.80
N GLY A 156 -6.32 4.67 6.70
CA GLY A 156 -7.67 5.06 7.08
C GLY A 156 -8.76 4.55 6.14
N GLY A 157 -8.46 3.65 5.22
CA GLY A 157 -9.44 3.02 4.31
C GLY A 157 -9.96 3.93 3.20
N ARG A 158 -9.37 5.11 3.02
CA ARG A 158 -9.77 6.04 1.95
C ARG A 158 -9.46 5.46 0.58
N PRO A 159 -10.28 5.74 -0.44
CA PRO A 159 -9.98 5.37 -1.81
C PRO A 159 -8.57 5.80 -2.24
N GLY A 160 -7.79 4.83 -2.72
CA GLY A 160 -6.42 5.05 -3.19
C GLY A 160 -5.38 5.35 -2.10
N SER A 161 -5.74 5.27 -0.80
CA SER A 161 -4.73 5.37 0.26
C SER A 161 -3.90 4.09 0.34
N THR A 162 -2.59 4.24 0.54
CA THR A 162 -1.66 3.11 0.72
C THR A 162 -1.31 2.96 2.20
N PRO A 163 -1.31 1.73 2.73
CA PRO A 163 -0.84 1.47 4.09
C PRO A 163 0.68 1.59 4.15
N SER A 164 1.21 2.00 5.29
CA SER A 164 2.63 1.93 5.59
C SER A 164 2.95 0.71 6.45
N LEU A 165 4.03 0.01 6.10
CA LEU A 165 4.43 -1.20 6.79
C LEU A 165 5.71 -0.97 7.61
N GLN A 166 5.75 -1.53 8.82
CA GLN A 166 6.92 -1.48 9.68
C GLN A 166 7.23 -2.88 10.22
N ILE A 167 8.49 -3.30 10.11
CA ILE A 167 8.96 -4.56 10.67
C ILE A 167 9.66 -4.29 11.98
N ARG A 168 9.08 -4.80 13.08
CA ARG A 168 9.48 -4.51 14.46
C ARG A 168 9.46 -3.00 14.74
N GLN A 169 9.12 -2.61 15.93
CA GLN A 169 9.04 -1.19 16.29
C GLN A 169 10.42 -0.56 16.19
N SER A 170 10.62 0.37 15.27
CA SER A 170 11.86 1.14 15.23
C SER A 170 11.78 2.23 16.29
N ASN A 171 12.71 2.24 17.24
CA ASN A 171 12.84 3.30 18.26
C ASN A 171 13.42 4.61 17.67
N ILE A 172 13.26 4.85 16.38
CA ILE A 172 13.71 6.08 15.77
C ILE A 172 12.67 7.15 16.08
N ASN A 173 13.14 8.20 16.73
CA ASN A 173 12.31 9.36 17.00
C ASN A 173 11.95 10.04 15.69
N THR A 174 10.77 9.72 15.14
CA THR A 174 10.21 10.28 13.90
C THR A 174 9.81 11.74 14.03
N SER A 175 10.14 12.40 15.14
CA SER A 175 9.93 13.84 15.38
C SER A 175 10.78 14.74 14.46
N ILE A 176 11.63 14.16 13.62
CA ILE A 176 12.34 14.89 12.57
C ILE A 176 11.37 15.00 11.38
N THR A 177 10.63 16.09 11.34
CA THR A 177 9.74 16.38 10.20
C THR A 177 10.53 16.35 8.87
N PRO A 178 9.92 15.93 7.75
CA PRO A 178 10.56 15.87 6.44
C PRO A 178 11.22 17.18 5.98
N ASN A 179 10.80 18.30 6.54
CA ASN A 179 11.36 19.64 6.30
C ASN A 179 12.37 20.12 7.35
N SER A 180 12.80 19.24 8.27
CA SER A 180 13.83 19.67 9.20
C SER A 180 15.16 19.83 8.44
N THR A 181 15.79 20.98 8.59
CA THR A 181 17.10 21.31 8.06
C THR A 181 18.25 20.42 8.58
N ARG A 182 17.93 19.37 9.34
CA ARG A 182 18.80 18.33 9.84
C ARG A 182 18.70 17.08 8.96
N GLY A 183 19.22 17.16 7.78
CA GLY A 183 19.47 16.16 6.77
C GLY A 183 19.33 14.67 7.07
N GLY A 184 18.10 14.15 7.03
CA GLY A 184 17.83 12.73 7.06
C GLY A 184 16.36 12.48 7.27
N ASP A 185 15.64 12.14 6.22
CA ASP A 185 14.33 11.52 6.34
C ASP A 185 14.55 10.11 6.90
N ALA A 186 14.27 9.94 8.19
CA ALA A 186 14.24 8.61 8.80
C ALA A 186 12.89 7.95 8.43
N ASP A 187 12.77 7.51 7.19
CA ASP A 187 11.66 6.65 6.81
C ASP A 187 11.94 5.24 7.34
N PRO A 188 11.14 4.73 8.31
CA PRO A 188 11.31 3.40 8.90
C PRO A 188 10.75 2.28 8.01
N SER A 189 10.39 2.56 6.77
CA SER A 189 9.82 1.59 5.84
C SER A 189 10.80 0.45 5.53
N PRO A 190 10.32 -0.80 5.45
CA PRO A 190 11.12 -1.94 5.02
C PRO A 190 11.53 -1.79 3.54
N LEU A 191 12.55 -2.53 3.15
CA LEU A 191 12.90 -2.64 1.74
C LEU A 191 11.93 -3.62 1.05
N TYR A 192 11.33 -3.21 -0.05
CA TYR A 192 10.48 -4.06 -0.88
C TYR A 192 11.30 -4.67 -2.02
N VAL A 193 11.16 -5.97 -2.22
CA VAL A 193 11.81 -6.71 -3.31
C VAL A 193 10.80 -7.59 -4.02
N ILE A 194 10.61 -7.35 -5.31
CA ILE A 194 9.67 -8.09 -6.15
C ILE A 194 10.48 -8.87 -7.21
N ASP A 195 10.37 -10.18 -7.23
CA ASP A 195 11.06 -11.07 -8.18
C ASP A 195 12.59 -10.85 -8.29
N ASP A 196 13.27 -10.68 -7.15
CA ASP A 196 14.70 -10.43 -6.98
C ASP A 196 15.16 -8.98 -7.29
N PHE A 197 14.25 -8.03 -7.55
CA PHE A 197 14.56 -6.64 -7.83
C PHE A 197 14.01 -5.71 -6.76
N ILE A 198 14.81 -4.70 -6.39
CA ILE A 198 14.40 -3.64 -5.47
C ILE A 198 13.24 -2.87 -6.09
N SER A 199 12.20 -2.64 -5.31
CA SER A 199 10.95 -2.01 -5.73
C SER A 199 10.52 -0.92 -4.74
N THR A 200 9.45 -0.20 -5.08
CA THR A 200 8.85 0.81 -4.22
C THR A 200 7.72 0.23 -3.37
N GLU A 201 7.36 0.92 -2.29
CA GLU A 201 6.19 0.61 -1.46
C GLU A 201 4.90 0.64 -2.28
N ASP A 202 4.73 1.64 -3.15
CA ASP A 202 3.56 1.74 -4.02
C ASP A 202 3.45 0.55 -4.99
N ALA A 203 4.56 0.14 -5.61
CA ALA A 203 4.56 -1.03 -6.49
C ALA A 203 4.22 -2.32 -5.74
N PHE A 204 4.58 -2.44 -4.46
CA PHE A 204 4.19 -3.55 -3.59
C PHE A 204 2.69 -3.47 -3.25
N ASN A 205 2.20 -2.32 -2.78
CA ASN A 205 0.81 -2.13 -2.38
C ASN A 205 -0.16 -2.30 -3.56
N ASN A 206 0.28 -1.94 -4.76
CA ASN A 206 -0.52 -2.04 -5.98
C ASN A 206 -0.58 -3.44 -6.59
N LEU A 207 0.24 -4.40 -6.12
CA LEU A 207 0.14 -5.80 -6.59
C LEU A 207 -1.24 -6.39 -6.27
N ASP A 208 -1.82 -7.06 -7.26
CA ASP A 208 -3.02 -7.85 -7.02
C ASP A 208 -2.67 -9.17 -6.32
N VAL A 209 -3.46 -9.56 -5.29
CA VAL A 209 -3.26 -10.82 -4.56
C VAL A 209 -3.26 -12.02 -5.50
N SER A 210 -4.05 -11.97 -6.58
CA SER A 210 -4.11 -13.05 -7.58
C SER A 210 -2.80 -13.26 -8.36
N GLU A 211 -1.92 -12.26 -8.39
CA GLU A 211 -0.61 -12.30 -9.07
C GLU A 211 0.53 -12.79 -8.16
N VAL A 212 0.30 -12.84 -6.85
CA VAL A 212 1.30 -13.22 -5.86
C VAL A 212 1.41 -14.75 -5.74
N GLU A 213 2.61 -15.29 -5.59
CA GLU A 213 2.91 -16.67 -5.26
C GLU A 213 3.28 -16.84 -3.78
N SER A 214 4.07 -15.92 -3.22
CA SER A 214 4.41 -15.89 -1.80
C SER A 214 4.92 -14.54 -1.37
N ILE A 215 4.74 -14.21 -0.09
CA ILE A 215 5.30 -13.04 0.56
C ILE A 215 6.13 -13.51 1.74
N THR A 216 7.41 -13.13 1.79
CA THR A 216 8.34 -13.50 2.86
C THR A 216 8.90 -12.25 3.51
N VAL A 217 8.84 -12.18 4.84
CA VAL A 217 9.38 -11.06 5.62
C VAL A 217 10.68 -11.49 6.32
N LEU A 218 11.77 -10.76 6.04
CA LEU A 218 13.08 -10.94 6.68
C LEU A 218 13.23 -9.91 7.80
N LYS A 219 13.34 -10.39 9.04
CA LYS A 219 13.23 -9.54 10.23
C LYS A 219 14.57 -9.25 10.93
N ASP A 220 15.62 -10.00 10.61
CA ASP A 220 16.90 -9.98 11.33
C ASP A 220 18.13 -9.80 10.40
N ALA A 221 19.25 -10.40 10.78
CA ALA A 221 20.47 -10.40 10.01
C ALA A 221 20.34 -11.05 8.63
N SER A 222 19.31 -11.89 8.38
CA SER A 222 19.03 -12.47 7.07
C SER A 222 18.68 -11.40 6.02
N ALA A 223 18.18 -10.25 6.45
CA ALA A 223 17.92 -9.10 5.60
C ALA A 223 19.20 -8.49 5.00
N ALA A 224 20.39 -8.75 5.59
CA ALA A 224 21.65 -8.16 5.17
C ALA A 224 22.05 -8.49 3.72
N VAL A 225 21.53 -9.58 3.15
CA VAL A 225 21.76 -9.96 1.74
C VAL A 225 21.26 -8.88 0.78
N TYR A 226 20.24 -8.12 1.15
CA TYR A 226 19.66 -7.02 0.38
C TYR A 226 20.31 -5.66 0.68
N GLY A 227 21.30 -5.62 1.57
CA GLY A 227 22.25 -4.52 1.75
C GLY A 227 21.81 -3.41 2.65
N ALA A 228 22.38 -2.28 2.36
CA ALA A 228 22.35 -1.08 3.17
C ALA A 228 20.94 -0.52 3.43
N ARG A 229 19.97 -0.80 2.57
CA ARG A 229 18.58 -0.33 2.72
C ARG A 229 17.71 -1.28 3.55
N ALA A 230 18.24 -2.46 3.89
CA ALA A 230 17.50 -3.50 4.63
C ALA A 230 17.57 -3.35 6.16
N ALA A 231 18.04 -2.22 6.67
CA ALA A 231 18.17 -1.98 8.11
C ALA A 231 16.83 -2.11 8.87
N TYR A 232 15.73 -1.82 8.22
CA TYR A 232 14.37 -1.97 8.78
C TYR A 232 13.67 -3.28 8.40
N GLY A 233 14.41 -4.23 7.80
CA GLY A 233 13.90 -5.49 7.31
C GLY A 233 13.57 -5.45 5.83
N VAL A 234 13.14 -6.59 5.29
CA VAL A 234 12.84 -6.74 3.86
C VAL A 234 11.53 -7.51 3.69
N ILE A 235 10.69 -7.05 2.79
CA ILE A 235 9.51 -7.74 2.31
C ILE A 235 9.80 -8.26 0.91
N LEU A 236 9.86 -9.58 0.78
CA LEU A 236 10.09 -10.28 -0.49
C LEU A 236 8.77 -10.74 -1.06
N VAL A 237 8.50 -10.40 -2.30
CA VAL A 237 7.35 -10.90 -3.03
C VAL A 237 7.82 -11.74 -4.20
N LYS A 238 7.30 -12.96 -4.29
CA LYS A 238 7.36 -13.75 -5.52
C LYS A 238 6.02 -13.70 -6.20
N THR A 239 6.08 -13.43 -7.51
CA THR A 239 4.89 -13.39 -8.34
C THR A 239 4.69 -14.71 -9.06
N LYS A 240 3.43 -15.01 -9.35
CA LYS A 240 3.05 -16.24 -10.07
C LYS A 240 3.76 -16.35 -11.41
N ARG A 241 4.22 -17.54 -11.69
CA ARG A 241 4.86 -17.91 -12.97
C ARG A 241 4.07 -19.02 -13.64
N GLY A 242 4.29 -19.17 -14.94
CA GLY A 242 3.70 -20.28 -15.68
C GLY A 242 4.14 -21.62 -15.12
N LYS A 243 3.21 -22.58 -15.06
CA LYS A 243 3.45 -23.96 -14.63
C LYS A 243 3.33 -24.89 -15.84
N VAL A 244 4.07 -26.00 -15.80
CA VAL A 244 3.95 -27.06 -16.82
C VAL A 244 2.59 -27.72 -16.66
N GLY A 245 1.81 -27.76 -17.73
CA GLY A 245 0.47 -28.35 -17.74
C GLY A 245 -0.42 -27.73 -18.80
N THR A 246 -1.64 -28.24 -18.89
CA THR A 246 -2.70 -27.64 -19.72
C THR A 246 -2.99 -26.22 -19.27
N PRO A 247 -3.35 -25.30 -20.18
CA PRO A 247 -3.73 -23.95 -19.83
C PRO A 247 -4.83 -23.91 -18.76
N SER A 248 -4.59 -23.20 -17.67
CA SER A 248 -5.55 -22.96 -16.60
C SER A 248 -5.98 -21.49 -16.66
N ILE A 249 -7.27 -21.25 -16.74
CA ILE A 249 -7.87 -19.92 -16.74
C ILE A 249 -8.56 -19.74 -15.39
N SER A 250 -8.33 -18.61 -14.75
CA SER A 250 -8.95 -18.25 -13.49
C SER A 250 -9.57 -16.86 -13.59
N TYR A 251 -10.77 -16.72 -13.08
CA TYR A 251 -11.44 -15.45 -12.88
C TYR A 251 -11.93 -15.34 -11.44
N THR A 252 -11.66 -14.22 -10.80
CA THR A 252 -12.14 -13.89 -9.46
C THR A 252 -12.84 -12.54 -9.51
N GLY A 253 -14.08 -12.49 -9.06
CA GLY A 253 -14.86 -11.26 -8.90
C GLY A 253 -15.18 -11.05 -7.42
N GLN A 254 -14.93 -9.86 -6.91
CA GLN A 254 -15.27 -9.45 -5.54
C GLN A 254 -16.08 -8.16 -5.60
N PHE A 255 -17.14 -8.11 -4.81
CA PHE A 255 -18.00 -6.95 -4.64
C PHE A 255 -18.18 -6.71 -3.15
N GLY A 256 -18.06 -5.48 -2.73
CA GLY A 256 -18.21 -5.10 -1.34
C GLY A 256 -18.76 -3.69 -1.20
N PHE A 257 -19.12 -3.35 0.01
CA PHE A 257 -19.41 -1.98 0.39
C PHE A 257 -18.73 -1.68 1.72
N THR A 258 -18.32 -0.44 1.87
CA THR A 258 -17.64 0.07 3.06
C THR A 258 -18.52 1.11 3.71
N ASP A 259 -18.74 0.99 5.00
CA ASP A 259 -19.50 1.97 5.79
C ASP A 259 -18.88 2.15 7.17
N ALA A 260 -19.22 3.26 7.83
CA ALA A 260 -18.75 3.52 9.19
C ALA A 260 -19.39 2.54 10.18
N LEU A 261 -18.59 1.84 10.97
CA LEU A 261 -19.09 1.03 12.09
C LEU A 261 -19.79 1.92 13.14
N LYS A 262 -19.29 3.16 13.31
CA LYS A 262 -19.85 4.15 14.21
C LYS A 262 -19.46 5.55 13.74
N LYS A 263 -20.44 6.43 13.56
CA LYS A 263 -20.22 7.86 13.38
C LYS A 263 -20.14 8.57 14.74
N PRO A 264 -19.32 9.64 14.89
CA PRO A 264 -19.33 10.47 16.08
C PRO A 264 -20.71 11.05 16.30
N LYS A 265 -21.21 10.98 17.53
CA LYS A 265 -22.46 11.62 17.89
C LYS A 265 -22.17 13.02 18.43
N MET A 266 -22.65 14.03 17.72
CA MET A 266 -22.49 15.41 18.09
C MET A 266 -23.62 15.89 19.02
N LEU A 267 -23.44 17.06 19.63
CA LEU A 267 -24.46 17.67 20.48
C LEU A 267 -25.66 18.12 19.63
N SER A 268 -26.86 18.04 20.21
CA SER A 268 -28.03 18.72 19.63
C SER A 268 -27.82 20.24 19.62
N ALA A 269 -28.53 20.96 18.74
CA ALA A 269 -28.46 22.42 18.70
C ALA A 269 -28.77 23.05 20.07
N TYR A 270 -29.79 22.56 20.76
CA TYR A 270 -30.16 23.02 22.11
C TYR A 270 -29.05 22.77 23.14
N ASP A 271 -28.49 21.59 23.18
CA ASP A 271 -27.40 21.27 24.12
C ASP A 271 -26.12 22.06 23.79
N TYR A 272 -25.81 22.24 22.49
CA TYR A 272 -24.73 23.09 22.05
C TYR A 272 -24.89 24.52 22.61
N GLY A 273 -26.09 25.15 22.42
CA GLY A 273 -26.37 26.49 22.87
C GLY A 273 -26.22 26.66 24.39
N ARG A 274 -26.71 25.65 25.14
CA ARG A 274 -26.56 25.66 26.61
C ARG A 274 -25.12 25.54 27.06
N ILE A 275 -24.37 24.61 26.47
CA ILE A 275 -22.95 24.41 26.82
C ILE A 275 -22.12 25.61 26.40
N TYR A 276 -22.41 26.18 25.22
CA TYR A 276 -21.76 27.41 24.75
C TYR A 276 -21.96 28.56 25.76
N ASN A 277 -23.19 28.80 26.18
CA ASN A 277 -23.49 29.81 27.18
C ASN A 277 -22.75 29.56 28.50
N ALA A 278 -22.73 28.32 28.98
CA ALA A 278 -22.03 27.96 30.20
C ALA A 278 -20.52 28.18 30.09
N ALA A 279 -19.93 27.80 28.94
CA ALA A 279 -18.50 28.00 28.68
C ALA A 279 -18.12 29.51 28.64
N ARG A 280 -18.97 30.32 28.03
CA ARG A 280 -18.78 31.80 28.01
C ARG A 280 -18.82 32.39 29.43
N VAL A 281 -19.77 31.96 30.26
CA VAL A 281 -19.84 32.38 31.67
C VAL A 281 -18.57 32.01 32.43
N ALA A 282 -18.09 30.78 32.22
CA ALA A 282 -16.87 30.31 32.91
C ALA A 282 -15.60 31.04 32.44
N GLY A 283 -15.54 31.45 31.16
CA GLY A 283 -14.39 32.14 30.57
C GLY A 283 -14.27 33.62 30.94
N THR A 284 -15.36 34.27 31.40
CA THR A 284 -15.40 35.69 31.77
C THR A 284 -14.87 36.00 33.16
N SER A 285 -14.31 35.05 33.90
CA SER A 285 -13.77 35.24 35.26
C SER A 285 -12.54 36.15 35.36
N THR A 286 -12.05 36.69 34.27
CA THR A 286 -10.84 37.54 34.21
C THR A 286 -11.15 39.05 33.98
N GLY A 287 -12.21 39.60 34.60
CA GLY A 287 -12.31 41.06 34.80
C GLY A 287 -12.77 41.91 33.63
N GLU A 288 -13.40 41.34 32.61
CA GLU A 288 -14.10 42.14 31.60
C GLU A 288 -15.41 42.67 32.17
N SER A 289 -15.59 43.99 32.05
CA SER A 289 -16.73 44.69 32.61
C SER A 289 -18.06 44.20 32.00
N GLU A 290 -19.05 44.08 32.85
CA GLU A 290 -20.44 43.68 32.55
C GLU A 290 -21.22 44.67 31.66
N SER A 291 -20.58 45.29 30.68
CA SER A 291 -21.23 46.24 29.78
C SER A 291 -22.12 45.56 28.73
N ASP A 292 -23.09 46.34 28.26
CA ASP A 292 -24.27 46.01 27.42
C ASP A 292 -24.14 45.13 26.20
N ASN A 293 -22.97 44.60 25.91
CA ASN A 293 -22.71 43.69 24.76
C ASN A 293 -23.02 42.20 25.02
N ARG A 294 -23.52 41.84 26.18
CA ARG A 294 -23.79 40.44 26.54
C ARG A 294 -24.84 39.76 25.65
N ARG A 295 -25.84 40.50 25.19
CA ARG A 295 -26.90 39.93 24.36
C ARG A 295 -26.41 39.37 23.04
N THR A 296 -25.36 39.94 22.48
CA THR A 296 -24.74 39.48 21.21
C THR A 296 -23.74 38.32 21.40
N GLN A 297 -23.46 37.93 22.63
CA GLN A 297 -22.46 36.90 22.94
C GLN A 297 -23.05 35.59 23.54
N TYR A 298 -24.36 35.55 23.81
CA TYR A 298 -25.06 34.44 24.42
C TYR A 298 -26.33 34.14 23.65
N PHE A 299 -26.64 32.86 23.49
CA PHE A 299 -27.97 32.45 23.02
C PHE A 299 -29.02 32.85 24.06
N GLN A 300 -30.03 33.58 23.63
CA GLN A 300 -31.13 34.02 24.49
C GLN A 300 -32.12 32.89 24.72
N ALA A 301 -33.08 33.05 25.64
CA ALA A 301 -34.01 32.01 26.02
C ALA A 301 -34.95 31.60 24.87
N ASP A 302 -35.36 32.55 24.04
CA ASP A 302 -36.15 32.33 22.83
C ASP A 302 -35.36 31.61 21.72
N GLU A 303 -34.07 31.93 21.56
CA GLU A 303 -33.16 31.27 20.65
C GLU A 303 -32.91 29.83 21.09
N LEU A 304 -32.66 29.59 22.37
CA LEU A 304 -32.50 28.24 22.91
C LEU A 304 -33.78 27.39 22.73
N GLU A 305 -34.96 28.01 22.85
CA GLU A 305 -36.21 27.30 22.60
C GLU A 305 -36.39 26.97 21.10
N ALA A 306 -36.06 27.90 20.21
CA ALA A 306 -36.04 27.63 18.76
C ALA A 306 -35.04 26.54 18.37
N MET A 307 -33.87 26.45 19.02
CA MET A 307 -32.86 25.44 18.80
C MET A 307 -33.35 24.00 19.11
N ARG A 308 -34.43 23.81 19.88
CA ARG A 308 -35.01 22.49 20.10
C ARG A 308 -35.56 21.86 18.81
N GLY A 309 -36.01 22.69 17.87
CA GLY A 309 -36.51 22.30 16.57
C GLY A 309 -35.44 22.23 15.46
N LEU A 310 -34.22 22.67 15.75
CA LEU A 310 -33.12 22.69 14.78
C LEU A 310 -32.13 21.58 15.13
N ASN A 311 -31.72 20.80 14.12
CA ASN A 311 -30.64 19.84 14.27
C ASN A 311 -30.14 19.44 12.89
N TYR A 312 -29.17 20.20 12.37
CA TYR A 312 -28.53 19.93 11.09
C TYR A 312 -27.27 19.08 11.34
N ASP A 313 -27.22 17.90 10.74
CA ASP A 313 -26.07 16.97 10.81
C ASP A 313 -25.52 16.76 9.40
N LEU A 314 -24.63 17.65 8.97
CA LEU A 314 -24.07 17.59 7.62
C LEU A 314 -23.21 16.32 7.41
N LEU A 315 -22.66 15.75 8.48
CA LEU A 315 -21.93 14.49 8.33
C LEU A 315 -22.87 13.34 8.00
N ASP A 316 -24.07 13.33 8.58
CA ASP A 316 -25.06 12.30 8.27
C ASP A 316 -25.69 12.48 6.88
N ASP A 317 -25.88 13.72 6.48
CA ASP A 317 -26.45 14.08 5.17
C ASP A 317 -25.49 13.76 4.01
N GLU A 318 -24.17 13.95 4.19
CA GLU A 318 -23.16 13.79 3.14
C GLU A 318 -22.50 12.38 3.16
N TRP A 319 -22.75 11.57 4.18
CA TRP A 319 -22.16 10.25 4.32
C TRP A 319 -23.06 9.16 3.73
N SER A 320 -22.48 8.36 2.84
CA SER A 320 -23.14 7.17 2.28
C SER A 320 -22.22 5.95 2.29
N ALA A 321 -22.83 4.75 2.27
CA ALA A 321 -22.07 3.53 2.06
C ALA A 321 -21.42 3.54 0.65
N ALA A 322 -20.15 3.22 0.59
CA ALA A 322 -19.36 3.27 -0.62
C ALA A 322 -19.11 1.88 -1.21
N TRP A 323 -19.19 1.77 -2.53
CA TRP A 323 -19.00 0.51 -3.24
C TRP A 323 -17.54 0.24 -3.54
N THR A 324 -17.16 -1.04 -3.48
CA THR A 324 -15.88 -1.53 -3.94
C THR A 324 -16.09 -2.73 -4.86
N GLN A 325 -15.30 -2.82 -5.92
CA GLN A 325 -15.30 -3.98 -6.80
C GLN A 325 -13.91 -4.32 -7.29
N ARG A 326 -13.65 -5.62 -7.42
CA ARG A 326 -12.41 -6.15 -8.00
C ARG A 326 -12.74 -7.27 -8.98
N HIS A 327 -12.05 -7.24 -10.10
CA HIS A 327 -12.13 -8.28 -11.12
C HIS A 327 -10.70 -8.68 -11.51
N SER A 328 -10.36 -9.94 -11.29
CA SER A 328 -9.03 -10.46 -11.63
C SER A 328 -9.17 -11.63 -12.59
N PHE A 329 -8.47 -11.57 -13.70
CA PHE A 329 -8.39 -12.61 -14.71
C PHE A 329 -6.96 -13.07 -14.86
N SER A 330 -6.71 -14.37 -14.93
CA SER A 330 -5.38 -14.90 -15.21
C SER A 330 -5.41 -16.18 -16.02
N ILE A 331 -4.36 -16.39 -16.81
CA ILE A 331 -4.09 -17.62 -17.53
C ILE A 331 -2.65 -18.07 -17.27
N ASN A 332 -2.45 -19.32 -16.97
CA ASN A 332 -1.14 -19.90 -16.86
C ASN A 332 -1.10 -21.29 -17.51
N GLY A 333 0.08 -21.68 -17.99
CA GLY A 333 0.25 -22.98 -18.63
C GLY A 333 1.64 -23.14 -19.23
N GLY A 334 1.83 -24.22 -19.98
CA GLY A 334 3.05 -24.42 -20.73
C GLY A 334 3.51 -25.85 -20.78
N THR A 335 4.68 -26.02 -21.37
CA THR A 335 5.38 -27.30 -21.53
C THR A 335 6.69 -27.27 -20.74
N GLU A 336 7.41 -28.38 -20.66
CA GLU A 336 8.77 -28.44 -20.08
C GLU A 336 9.77 -27.49 -20.77
N LYS A 337 9.50 -27.08 -22.01
CA LYS A 337 10.36 -26.18 -22.77
C LYS A 337 10.05 -24.71 -22.53
N ALA A 338 8.76 -24.38 -22.34
CA ALA A 338 8.34 -23.00 -22.09
C ALA A 338 7.06 -22.95 -21.28
N THR A 339 7.02 -22.10 -20.27
CA THR A 339 5.84 -21.82 -19.47
C THR A 339 5.50 -20.34 -19.54
N TYR A 340 4.22 -20.01 -19.43
CA TYR A 340 3.73 -18.64 -19.52
C TYR A 340 2.69 -18.35 -18.44
N PHE A 341 2.64 -17.10 -18.04
CA PHE A 341 1.61 -16.52 -17.19
C PHE A 341 1.18 -15.20 -17.81
N ALA A 342 -0.12 -14.92 -17.81
CA ALA A 342 -0.65 -13.58 -18.08
C ALA A 342 -1.83 -13.32 -17.15
N GLY A 343 -1.93 -12.11 -16.62
CA GLY A 343 -2.98 -11.67 -15.74
C GLY A 343 -3.32 -10.20 -15.96
N ALA A 344 -4.57 -9.85 -15.70
CA ALA A 344 -5.06 -8.50 -15.63
C ALA A 344 -6.08 -8.38 -14.51
N SER A 345 -6.05 -7.28 -13.77
CA SER A 345 -7.07 -7.00 -12.77
C SER A 345 -7.51 -5.54 -12.81
N TYR A 346 -8.76 -5.33 -12.43
CA TYR A 346 -9.37 -4.02 -12.26
C TYR A 346 -9.89 -3.90 -10.83
N TYR A 347 -9.60 -2.80 -10.18
CA TYR A 347 -10.08 -2.45 -8.85
C TYR A 347 -10.71 -1.07 -8.91
N ASN A 348 -11.89 -0.91 -8.29
CA ASN A 348 -12.54 0.37 -8.11
C ASN A 348 -13.05 0.49 -6.67
N GLN A 349 -12.88 1.67 -6.09
CA GLN A 349 -13.31 2.02 -4.75
C GLN A 349 -13.90 3.42 -4.77
N GLU A 350 -15.15 3.54 -4.35
CA GLU A 350 -15.83 4.81 -4.12
C GLU A 350 -15.57 5.29 -2.68
N GLY A 351 -15.68 6.59 -2.44
CA GLY A 351 -15.60 7.20 -1.11
C GLY A 351 -16.97 7.31 -0.43
N ASN A 352 -16.95 7.40 0.89
CA ASN A 352 -18.16 7.55 1.69
C ASN A 352 -18.73 8.96 1.70
N MET A 353 -17.96 9.97 1.27
CA MET A 353 -18.38 11.36 1.24
C MET A 353 -17.78 12.10 0.05
N GLY A 354 -18.56 12.94 -0.59
CA GLY A 354 -18.15 13.80 -1.68
C GLY A 354 -17.59 13.07 -2.89
N ARG A 355 -16.85 13.83 -3.72
CA ARG A 355 -16.17 13.29 -4.91
C ARG A 355 -14.82 12.70 -4.51
N LEU A 356 -14.83 11.45 -4.10
CA LEU A 356 -13.65 10.69 -3.74
C LEU A 356 -13.77 9.30 -4.35
N ASP A 357 -12.96 9.00 -5.33
CA ASP A 357 -12.94 7.69 -5.99
C ASP A 357 -11.52 7.31 -6.38
N TYR A 358 -11.31 6.02 -6.50
CA TYR A 358 -10.06 5.45 -6.95
C TYR A 358 -10.32 4.25 -7.84
N ASP A 359 -9.64 4.21 -8.96
CA ASP A 359 -9.61 3.03 -9.80
C ASP A 359 -8.19 2.65 -10.19
N ARG A 360 -7.97 1.34 -10.41
CA ARG A 360 -6.66 0.79 -10.75
C ARG A 360 -6.79 -0.41 -11.67
N TRP A 361 -5.99 -0.39 -12.72
CA TRP A 361 -5.72 -1.52 -13.60
C TRP A 361 -4.33 -2.08 -13.31
N ASN A 362 -4.23 -3.40 -13.15
CA ASN A 362 -2.95 -4.11 -13.10
C ASN A 362 -2.86 -5.06 -14.28
N PHE A 363 -1.67 -5.27 -14.77
CA PHE A 363 -1.39 -6.24 -15.81
C PHE A 363 -0.01 -6.84 -15.61
N ARG A 364 0.09 -8.15 -15.88
CA ARG A 364 1.33 -8.89 -15.81
C ARG A 364 1.36 -9.97 -16.87
N ALA A 365 2.50 -10.12 -17.54
CA ALA A 365 2.75 -11.21 -18.46
C ALA A 365 4.19 -11.69 -18.32
N GLY A 366 4.41 -12.99 -18.43
CA GLY A 366 5.76 -13.55 -18.33
C GLY A 366 5.88 -14.89 -19.04
N VAL A 367 7.10 -15.13 -19.54
CA VAL A 367 7.50 -16.36 -20.18
C VAL A 367 8.81 -16.82 -19.56
N ASN A 368 8.87 -18.12 -19.21
CA ASN A 368 10.10 -18.81 -18.84
C ASN A 368 10.39 -19.88 -19.88
N ALA A 369 11.58 -19.89 -20.45
CA ALA A 369 11.99 -20.81 -21.49
C ALA A 369 13.24 -21.59 -21.08
N ASN A 370 13.20 -22.91 -21.25
CA ASN A 370 14.35 -23.79 -21.11
C ASN A 370 14.95 -24.03 -22.52
N ILE A 371 16.05 -23.32 -22.83
CA ILE A 371 16.75 -23.41 -24.11
C ILE A 371 17.78 -24.52 -24.03
N GLY A 372 17.37 -25.70 -24.51
CA GLY A 372 18.13 -26.92 -24.31
C GLY A 372 18.15 -27.38 -22.84
N LYS A 373 19.24 -28.01 -22.41
CA LYS A 373 19.36 -28.60 -21.05
C LYS A 373 19.99 -27.62 -20.02
N TRP A 374 20.65 -26.56 -20.51
CA TRP A 374 21.60 -25.78 -19.68
C TRP A 374 21.28 -24.29 -19.60
N ILE A 375 20.39 -23.79 -20.44
CA ILE A 375 20.06 -22.37 -20.48
C ILE A 375 18.61 -22.17 -20.06
N LYS A 376 18.37 -21.28 -19.11
CA LYS A 376 17.06 -20.79 -18.75
C LYS A 376 16.96 -19.31 -19.03
N ALA A 377 15.93 -18.91 -19.76
CA ALA A 377 15.62 -17.51 -20.03
C ALA A 377 14.27 -17.15 -19.41
N SER A 378 14.16 -15.98 -18.82
CA SER A 378 12.91 -15.45 -18.30
C SER A 378 12.73 -14.02 -18.77
N LEU A 379 11.53 -13.69 -19.18
CA LEU A 379 11.10 -12.32 -19.49
C LEU A 379 9.76 -12.09 -18.82
N GLN A 380 9.64 -10.97 -18.10
CA GLN A 380 8.41 -10.54 -17.43
C GLN A 380 8.16 -9.09 -17.75
N PHE A 381 6.91 -8.76 -17.96
CA PHE A 381 6.39 -7.43 -18.10
C PHE A 381 5.24 -7.24 -17.09
N SER A 382 5.24 -6.15 -16.36
CA SER A 382 4.18 -5.84 -15.40
C SER A 382 3.97 -4.33 -15.31
N GLY A 383 2.78 -3.94 -14.90
CA GLY A 383 2.50 -2.54 -14.62
C GLY A 383 1.15 -2.37 -13.93
N ASP A 384 0.97 -1.18 -13.40
CA ASP A 384 -0.28 -0.70 -12.86
C ASP A 384 -0.57 0.72 -13.34
N MET A 385 -1.84 1.03 -13.49
CA MET A 385 -2.36 2.35 -13.83
C MET A 385 -3.46 2.67 -12.83
N GLY A 386 -3.23 3.69 -11.98
CA GLY A 386 -4.18 4.13 -10.97
C GLY A 386 -4.60 5.58 -11.21
N GLU A 387 -5.86 5.88 -10.94
CA GLU A 387 -6.41 7.22 -10.94
C GLU A 387 -7.20 7.46 -9.65
N GLN A 388 -6.90 8.55 -8.96
CA GLN A 388 -7.60 9.01 -7.78
C GLN A 388 -8.16 10.40 -8.04
N ASN A 389 -9.45 10.56 -7.83
CA ASN A 389 -10.12 11.86 -7.86
C ASN A 389 -10.52 12.25 -6.45
N ASN A 390 -10.22 13.48 -6.08
CA ASN A 390 -10.57 14.07 -4.80
C ASN A 390 -11.15 15.46 -5.01
N SER A 391 -12.11 15.86 -4.17
CA SER A 391 -12.46 17.27 -4.04
C SER A 391 -11.25 18.05 -3.55
N ARG A 392 -10.98 19.19 -4.15
CA ARG A 392 -9.91 20.06 -3.67
C ARG A 392 -10.37 20.86 -2.47
N ASN A 393 -9.61 20.78 -1.38
CA ASN A 393 -9.75 21.69 -0.25
C ASN A 393 -8.46 22.53 -0.13
N GLY A 394 -8.45 23.69 -0.76
CA GLY A 394 -7.33 24.65 -0.70
C GLY A 394 -7.43 25.63 0.46
N ILE A 395 -8.58 25.66 1.15
CA ILE A 395 -8.87 26.58 2.27
C ILE A 395 -8.25 26.04 3.56
N THR A 396 -8.35 24.73 3.76
CA THR A 396 -7.73 24.06 4.89
C THR A 396 -6.62 23.15 4.36
N SER A 397 -5.44 23.19 4.91
CA SER A 397 -4.28 22.43 4.43
C SER A 397 -4.36 20.93 4.69
N GLY A 398 -5.52 20.39 5.12
CA GLY A 398 -5.67 19.02 5.60
C GLY A 398 -6.33 18.03 4.63
N GLY A 399 -6.67 18.43 3.39
CA GLY A 399 -7.31 17.54 2.41
C GLY A 399 -8.58 16.89 2.95
N THR A 400 -8.79 15.60 2.66
CA THR A 400 -9.98 14.82 3.04
C THR A 400 -10.21 14.72 4.55
N ASP A 401 -9.15 14.81 5.39
CA ASP A 401 -9.31 14.90 6.85
C ASP A 401 -9.96 16.20 7.28
N ALA A 402 -9.60 17.29 6.60
CA ALA A 402 -10.20 18.59 6.86
C ALA A 402 -11.66 18.62 6.42
N ASP A 403 -12.01 17.93 5.32
CA ASP A 403 -13.38 17.78 4.86
C ASP A 403 -14.23 17.05 5.90
N PHE A 404 -13.77 15.88 6.35
CA PHE A 404 -14.44 15.12 7.41
C PHE A 404 -14.58 15.93 8.70
N ASN A 405 -13.51 16.61 9.14
CA ASN A 405 -13.54 17.44 10.33
C ASN A 405 -14.50 18.62 10.18
N SER A 406 -14.62 19.22 9.00
CA SER A 406 -15.55 20.31 8.75
C SER A 406 -17.00 19.87 8.83
N LEU A 407 -17.33 18.71 8.27
CA LEU A 407 -18.64 18.09 8.39
C LEU A 407 -18.98 17.72 9.84
N MET A 408 -18.04 17.09 10.55
CA MET A 408 -18.20 16.67 11.93
C MET A 408 -18.38 17.87 12.89
N THR A 409 -17.65 18.96 12.66
CA THR A 409 -17.68 20.16 13.52
C THR A 409 -18.68 21.22 13.06
N HIS A 410 -19.50 20.90 12.07
CA HIS A 410 -20.57 21.80 11.63
C HIS A 410 -21.53 22.13 12.80
N LEU A 411 -21.97 23.39 12.85
CA LEU A 411 -22.83 23.85 13.94
C LEU A 411 -24.28 23.35 13.75
N PRO A 412 -24.85 22.63 14.69
CA PRO A 412 -26.13 21.94 14.50
C PRO A 412 -27.36 22.85 14.36
N PHE A 413 -27.20 24.14 14.54
CA PHE A 413 -28.25 25.16 14.35
C PHE A 413 -28.09 25.94 13.03
N VAL A 414 -27.06 25.66 12.23
CA VAL A 414 -26.80 26.34 10.95
C VAL A 414 -27.19 25.38 9.83
N PRO A 415 -28.12 25.75 8.94
CA PRO A 415 -28.41 24.95 7.76
C PRO A 415 -27.21 24.92 6.80
N GLY A 416 -26.97 23.83 6.10
CA GLY A 416 -25.97 23.77 5.04
C GLY A 416 -26.35 24.65 3.85
N TYR A 417 -27.61 24.64 3.47
CA TYR A 417 -28.16 25.41 2.37
C TYR A 417 -29.46 26.09 2.75
N VAL A 418 -29.71 27.27 2.19
CA VAL A 418 -31.01 27.97 2.24
C VAL A 418 -31.35 28.43 0.83
N GLY A 419 -32.51 28.02 0.31
CA GLY A 419 -32.92 28.34 -1.06
C GLY A 419 -31.91 27.85 -2.12
N GLY A 420 -31.22 26.74 -1.90
CA GLY A 420 -30.19 26.21 -2.77
C GLY A 420 -28.84 26.93 -2.72
N ARG A 421 -28.64 27.85 -1.77
CA ARG A 421 -27.40 28.62 -1.59
C ARG A 421 -26.63 28.10 -0.37
N PRO A 422 -25.30 27.89 -0.49
CA PRO A 422 -24.48 27.41 0.61
C PRO A 422 -24.32 28.49 1.68
N VAL A 423 -24.58 28.17 2.94
CA VAL A 423 -24.56 29.09 4.06
C VAL A 423 -23.46 28.75 5.04
N ILE A 424 -22.71 29.76 5.47
CA ILE A 424 -21.69 29.66 6.51
C ILE A 424 -22.07 30.50 7.72
N TYR A 425 -21.54 30.11 8.88
CA TYR A 425 -21.69 30.86 10.12
C TYR A 425 -20.36 31.46 10.55
N THR A 426 -20.31 32.80 10.68
CA THR A 426 -19.08 33.52 10.99
C THR A 426 -18.86 33.79 12.47
N GLY A 427 -19.79 33.37 13.35
CA GLY A 427 -19.70 33.53 14.82
C GLY A 427 -20.52 34.69 15.35
N MET A 428 -20.65 34.73 16.67
CA MET A 428 -21.43 35.75 17.41
C MET A 428 -20.73 37.11 17.55
N GLU A 429 -19.45 37.18 17.28
CA GLU A 429 -18.69 38.42 17.39
C GLU A 429 -18.46 39.01 15.99
N ASN A 430 -18.48 40.35 15.91
CA ASN A 430 -18.01 41.06 14.72
C ASN A 430 -16.48 40.84 14.57
N VAL A 431 -16.10 39.65 14.16
CA VAL A 431 -14.69 39.31 13.99
C VAL A 431 -14.22 39.84 12.65
N SER A 432 -13.71 41.05 12.68
CA SER A 432 -13.08 41.71 11.53
C SER A 432 -11.70 41.10 11.18
N SER A 433 -11.17 40.21 11.99
CA SER A 433 -9.87 39.60 11.74
C SER A 433 -9.76 38.20 12.40
N GLY A 434 -9.61 37.18 11.60
CA GLY A 434 -9.13 35.89 12.07
C GLY A 434 -10.15 34.77 12.24
N LEU A 435 -11.17 34.69 11.38
CA LEU A 435 -11.95 33.44 11.25
C LEU A 435 -11.03 32.34 10.84
N SER A 436 -11.06 31.22 11.60
CA SER A 436 -10.28 30.07 11.19
C SER A 436 -10.78 29.54 9.83
N ALA A 437 -9.88 29.12 8.98
CA ALA A 437 -10.19 28.58 7.65
C ALA A 437 -11.27 27.47 7.70
N VAL A 438 -11.32 26.69 8.78
CA VAL A 438 -12.31 25.63 9.01
C VAL A 438 -13.75 26.18 9.08
N ARG A 439 -13.96 27.38 9.64
CA ARG A 439 -15.30 27.98 9.73
C ARG A 439 -15.76 28.63 8.42
N LEU A 440 -14.83 28.96 7.55
CA LEU A 440 -15.11 29.52 6.23
C LEU A 440 -15.33 28.47 5.17
N PHE A 441 -14.93 27.23 5.43
CA PHE A 441 -15.08 26.12 4.50
C PHE A 441 -16.53 25.64 4.46
N HIS A 442 -17.04 25.44 3.24
CA HIS A 442 -18.36 24.84 3.02
C HIS A 442 -18.20 23.63 2.09
N PHE A 443 -18.36 22.43 2.66
CA PHE A 443 -18.13 21.18 1.94
C PHE A 443 -18.97 21.08 0.67
N GLY A 444 -20.29 21.24 0.76
CA GLY A 444 -21.19 21.13 -0.38
C GLY A 444 -20.87 22.15 -1.49
N ALA A 445 -20.49 23.39 -1.15
CA ALA A 445 -20.11 24.39 -2.16
C ALA A 445 -18.87 23.95 -2.96
N VAL A 446 -17.92 23.26 -2.33
CA VAL A 446 -16.77 22.69 -3.02
C VAL A 446 -17.19 21.50 -3.89
N GLN A 447 -18.13 20.65 -3.42
CA GLN A 447 -18.67 19.56 -4.21
C GLN A 447 -19.42 20.04 -5.46
N ASP A 448 -20.12 21.15 -5.38
CA ASP A 448 -20.87 21.75 -6.49
C ASP A 448 -19.97 22.51 -7.48
N SER A 449 -18.71 22.80 -7.10
CA SER A 449 -17.73 23.49 -7.93
C SER A 449 -16.95 22.53 -8.84
N PRO A 450 -16.22 23.03 -9.86
CA PRO A 450 -15.31 22.21 -10.65
C PRO A 450 -14.00 21.85 -9.91
N ASP A 451 -13.84 22.32 -8.67
CA ASP A 451 -12.60 22.17 -7.91
C ASP A 451 -12.29 20.73 -7.59
N ASN A 452 -11.16 20.26 -8.09
CA ASN A 452 -10.73 18.89 -7.88
C ASN A 452 -9.19 18.75 -7.82
N THR A 453 -8.76 17.61 -7.32
CA THR A 453 -7.41 17.09 -7.42
C THR A 453 -7.49 15.71 -8.04
N GLN A 454 -6.91 15.55 -9.22
CA GLN A 454 -6.81 14.27 -9.92
C GLN A 454 -5.36 13.80 -9.92
N ASN A 455 -5.10 12.65 -9.34
CA ASN A 455 -3.79 12.01 -9.30
C ASN A 455 -3.79 10.75 -10.17
N GLN A 456 -2.89 10.67 -11.13
CA GLN A 456 -2.70 9.52 -11.99
C GLN A 456 -1.30 8.94 -11.77
N THR A 457 -1.21 7.64 -11.55
CA THR A 457 0.05 6.90 -11.43
C THR A 457 0.09 5.82 -12.50
N ASN A 458 1.18 5.76 -13.25
CA ASN A 458 1.41 4.72 -14.24
C ASN A 458 2.80 4.11 -14.01
N ASN A 459 2.82 2.87 -13.58
CA ASN A 459 4.04 2.10 -13.33
C ASN A 459 4.19 1.05 -14.42
N MET A 460 5.39 0.91 -14.96
CA MET A 460 5.73 -0.13 -15.92
C MET A 460 7.08 -0.72 -15.57
N SER A 461 7.18 -2.05 -15.56
CA SER A 461 8.41 -2.77 -15.27
C SER A 461 8.64 -3.87 -16.31
N ILE A 462 9.89 -3.99 -16.73
CA ILE A 462 10.37 -5.10 -17.55
C ILE A 462 11.53 -5.78 -16.84
N ASN A 463 11.42 -7.10 -16.63
CA ASN A 463 12.42 -7.92 -15.96
C ASN A 463 12.88 -9.04 -16.89
N GLY A 464 14.18 -9.16 -17.09
CA GLY A 464 14.77 -10.23 -17.90
C GLY A 464 15.87 -10.96 -17.14
N SER A 465 16.01 -12.27 -17.37
CA SER A 465 17.15 -13.02 -16.85
C SER A 465 17.57 -14.14 -17.78
N LEU A 466 18.86 -14.43 -17.75
CA LEU A 466 19.48 -15.56 -18.46
C LEU A 466 20.36 -16.32 -17.46
N GLU A 467 20.10 -17.61 -17.26
CA GLU A 467 20.87 -18.49 -16.40
C GLU A 467 21.53 -19.59 -17.25
N TYR A 468 22.82 -19.82 -17.03
CA TYR A 468 23.55 -20.93 -17.59
C TYR A 468 23.96 -21.90 -16.48
N ASP A 469 23.62 -23.19 -16.63
CA ASP A 469 23.94 -24.28 -15.71
C ASP A 469 25.10 -25.13 -16.27
N PHE A 470 26.19 -25.25 -15.51
CA PHE A 470 27.36 -26.03 -15.89
C PHE A 470 27.25 -27.54 -15.54
N GLY A 471 26.05 -28.03 -15.33
CA GLY A 471 25.77 -29.44 -14.93
C GLY A 471 26.28 -30.51 -15.88
N TRP A 472 26.68 -30.16 -17.11
CA TRP A 472 27.33 -31.09 -18.06
C TRP A 472 28.77 -31.45 -17.66
N SER A 473 29.42 -30.64 -16.85
CA SER A 473 30.80 -30.86 -16.40
C SER A 473 30.83 -31.53 -15.03
N LYS A 474 31.55 -32.66 -14.90
CA LYS A 474 31.73 -33.33 -13.59
C LYS A 474 32.35 -32.42 -12.53
N TRP A 475 33.24 -31.51 -12.94
CA TRP A 475 33.95 -30.60 -12.06
C TRP A 475 33.13 -29.38 -11.67
N LEU A 476 32.29 -28.87 -12.60
CA LEU A 476 31.49 -27.70 -12.43
C LEU A 476 30.02 -28.00 -12.10
N LYS A 477 29.68 -29.26 -11.85
CA LYS A 477 28.32 -29.65 -11.47
C LYS A 477 27.87 -28.89 -10.23
N GLY A 478 26.76 -28.18 -10.35
CA GLY A 478 26.22 -27.31 -9.31
C GLY A 478 26.62 -25.83 -9.44
N LEU A 479 27.50 -25.50 -10.39
CA LEU A 479 27.84 -24.10 -10.73
C LEU A 479 26.80 -23.56 -11.72
N LYS A 480 26.30 -22.35 -11.44
CA LYS A 480 25.40 -21.60 -12.31
C LYS A 480 25.83 -20.14 -12.39
N VAL A 481 25.62 -19.53 -13.54
CA VAL A 481 25.82 -18.11 -13.76
C VAL A 481 24.51 -17.52 -14.26
N LYS A 482 23.99 -16.49 -13.58
CA LYS A 482 22.74 -15.79 -13.92
C LYS A 482 23.02 -14.32 -14.10
N GLY A 483 22.71 -13.80 -15.29
CA GLY A 483 22.57 -12.35 -15.54
C GLY A 483 21.09 -11.95 -15.44
N SER A 484 20.78 -10.88 -14.77
CA SER A 484 19.42 -10.33 -14.73
C SER A 484 19.41 -8.81 -14.85
N TYR A 485 18.35 -8.30 -15.45
CA TYR A 485 18.12 -6.88 -15.69
C TYR A 485 16.69 -6.53 -15.40
N SER A 486 16.48 -5.42 -14.72
CA SER A 486 15.16 -4.82 -14.48
C SER A 486 15.21 -3.34 -14.85
N ARG A 487 14.15 -2.85 -15.46
CA ARG A 487 13.88 -1.42 -15.61
C ARG A 487 12.45 -1.14 -15.21
N SER A 488 12.26 -0.14 -14.35
CA SER A 488 10.98 0.33 -13.88
C SER A 488 10.83 1.81 -14.17
N ILE A 489 9.73 2.20 -14.81
CA ILE A 489 9.39 3.59 -15.12
C ILE A 489 8.10 3.91 -14.40
N ILE A 490 8.13 4.93 -13.54
CA ILE A 490 6.99 5.42 -12.77
C ILE A 490 6.70 6.83 -13.27
N ASN A 491 5.48 7.07 -13.76
CA ASN A 491 5.02 8.39 -14.17
C ASN A 491 3.82 8.78 -13.30
N ASN A 492 3.98 9.85 -12.53
CA ASN A 492 2.91 10.44 -11.74
C ASN A 492 2.48 11.76 -12.37
N LYS A 493 1.20 11.96 -12.49
CA LYS A 493 0.60 13.21 -12.94
C LYS A 493 -0.43 13.67 -11.92
N SER A 494 -0.35 14.92 -11.51
CA SER A 494 -1.33 15.55 -10.63
C SER A 494 -1.90 16.79 -11.31
N ASN A 495 -3.22 16.85 -11.41
CA ASN A 495 -3.95 18.02 -11.89
C ASN A 495 -4.73 18.59 -10.70
N ASN A 496 -4.56 19.88 -10.42
CA ASN A 496 -5.27 20.57 -9.37
C ASN A 496 -5.97 21.79 -9.95
N ILE A 497 -7.26 21.91 -9.73
CA ILE A 497 -8.01 23.13 -10.00
C ILE A 497 -8.69 23.59 -8.71
N GLY A 498 -8.52 24.86 -8.40
CA GLY A 498 -9.20 25.54 -7.30
C GLY A 498 -9.66 26.90 -7.76
N THR A 499 -10.92 27.19 -7.57
CA THR A 499 -11.58 28.43 -7.99
C THR A 499 -12.01 29.29 -6.82
N LYS A 500 -12.60 30.42 -7.11
CA LYS A 500 -13.32 31.25 -6.14
C LYS A 500 -14.82 31.00 -6.26
N MET A 501 -15.47 30.78 -5.14
CA MET A 501 -16.91 30.55 -5.09
C MET A 501 -17.59 31.42 -4.04
N ASN A 502 -18.85 31.73 -4.25
CA ASN A 502 -19.61 32.55 -3.28
C ASN A 502 -20.35 31.62 -2.31
N VAL A 503 -20.20 31.90 -1.03
CA VAL A 503 -21.01 31.39 0.05
C VAL A 503 -21.70 32.55 0.76
N TYR A 504 -22.77 32.25 1.46
CA TYR A 504 -23.61 33.27 2.09
C TYR A 504 -23.47 33.14 3.60
N ARG A 505 -23.21 34.22 4.27
CA ARG A 505 -23.24 34.27 5.74
C ARG A 505 -24.54 34.84 6.22
N LEU A 506 -25.08 34.27 7.28
CA LEU A 506 -26.18 34.81 8.03
C LEU A 506 -25.74 36.12 8.68
N LEU A 507 -26.43 37.19 8.39
CA LEU A 507 -26.35 38.42 9.16
C LEU A 507 -27.37 38.36 10.28
N GLU A 508 -27.11 39.07 11.39
CA GLU A 508 -28.02 39.17 12.52
C GLU A 508 -29.39 39.67 12.10
N ARG A 509 -30.45 39.02 12.55
CA ARG A 509 -31.82 39.46 12.36
C ARG A 509 -32.36 40.08 13.64
N GLY A 510 -33.19 41.09 13.53
CA GLY A 510 -33.84 41.81 14.63
C GLY A 510 -34.60 40.85 15.57
N GLY A 511 -34.30 40.86 16.84
CA GLY A 511 -34.83 39.99 17.90
C GLY A 511 -33.96 40.10 19.15
N SER A 512 -34.05 39.14 20.04
CA SER A 512 -33.40 39.23 21.34
C SER A 512 -31.88 39.00 21.32
N GLY A 513 -31.30 38.39 20.32
CA GLY A 513 -29.85 38.18 20.22
C GLY A 513 -29.38 37.89 18.82
N ASN A 514 -30.23 37.36 17.97
CA ASN A 514 -30.08 37.23 16.52
C ASN A 514 -28.98 36.31 16.03
N HIS A 515 -28.81 35.20 16.71
CA HIS A 515 -27.79 34.21 16.35
C HIS A 515 -28.32 33.10 15.44
N LEU A 516 -29.65 33.02 15.27
CA LEU A 516 -30.30 32.00 14.48
C LEU A 516 -30.94 32.58 13.22
N TYR A 517 -30.90 31.80 12.16
CA TYR A 517 -31.72 32.05 10.98
C TYR A 517 -32.98 31.20 11.07
N THR A 518 -34.12 31.88 11.21
CA THR A 518 -35.45 31.23 11.36
C THR A 518 -36.45 31.76 10.31
N GLY A 519 -35.96 32.30 9.21
CA GLY A 519 -36.81 32.91 8.17
C GLY A 519 -36.98 32.03 6.93
N ASP A 520 -37.77 32.55 5.99
CA ASP A 520 -38.00 31.97 4.67
C ASP A 520 -36.72 31.94 3.81
N ASP A 521 -36.84 31.43 2.58
CA ASP A 521 -35.73 31.32 1.63
C ASP A 521 -34.89 32.57 1.49
N ILE A 522 -33.57 32.42 1.32
CA ILE A 522 -32.66 33.53 1.07
C ILE A 522 -33.05 34.23 -0.23
N ASN A 523 -33.52 35.44 -0.11
CA ASN A 523 -33.54 36.37 -1.24
C ASN A 523 -32.16 37.05 -1.35
N ILE A 524 -31.54 37.04 -2.54
CA ILE A 524 -30.23 37.65 -2.77
C ILE A 524 -30.18 39.12 -2.42
N ASP A 525 -31.33 39.79 -2.49
CA ASP A 525 -31.49 41.22 -2.15
C ASP A 525 -31.83 41.43 -0.67
N ASP A 526 -31.91 40.39 0.14
CA ASP A 526 -32.19 40.50 1.57
C ASP A 526 -30.94 40.98 2.31
N SER A 527 -31.06 42.13 2.98
CA SER A 527 -30.01 42.73 3.80
C SER A 527 -29.55 41.87 4.98
N ASN A 528 -30.22 40.73 5.26
CA ASN A 528 -29.83 39.77 6.32
C ASN A 528 -28.77 38.76 5.88
N PHE A 529 -28.36 38.80 4.62
CA PHE A 529 -27.29 37.93 4.10
C PHE A 529 -26.13 38.78 3.56
N GLY A 530 -24.94 38.40 3.95
CA GLY A 530 -23.71 38.88 3.32
C GLY A 530 -23.14 37.81 2.40
N THR A 531 -22.69 38.23 1.23
CA THR A 531 -21.93 37.32 0.35
C THR A 531 -20.48 37.30 0.80
N PHE A 532 -19.91 36.09 0.86
CA PHE A 532 -18.50 35.88 1.14
C PHE A 532 -17.88 35.05 0.00
N THR A 533 -16.77 35.52 -0.53
CA THR A 533 -16.04 34.75 -1.56
C THR A 533 -15.03 33.83 -0.89
N LEU A 534 -15.23 32.54 -1.01
CA LEU A 534 -14.26 31.52 -0.66
C LEU A 534 -13.20 31.45 -1.75
N ASP A 535 -11.95 31.53 -1.34
CA ASP A 535 -10.80 31.29 -2.23
C ASP A 535 -10.27 29.88 -1.99
N ASN A 536 -10.56 28.95 -2.90
CA ASN A 536 -10.09 27.57 -2.85
C ASN A 536 -8.75 27.39 -3.57
N GLY A 537 -7.87 28.40 -3.44
CA GLY A 537 -6.52 28.41 -3.98
C GLY A 537 -6.38 29.15 -5.31
N ASN A 538 -7.50 29.44 -6.00
CA ASN A 538 -7.55 30.25 -7.22
C ASN A 538 -6.43 29.94 -8.23
N LEU A 539 -6.21 28.65 -8.49
CA LEU A 539 -5.12 28.18 -9.35
C LEU A 539 -5.52 26.96 -10.19
N LEU A 540 -4.84 26.84 -11.32
CA LEU A 540 -4.73 25.62 -12.10
C LEU A 540 -3.27 25.17 -12.07
N SER A 541 -3.01 23.99 -11.50
CA SER A 541 -1.66 23.44 -11.39
C SER A 541 -1.59 22.05 -12.00
N ARG A 542 -0.51 21.79 -12.75
CA ARG A 542 -0.17 20.47 -13.27
C ARG A 542 1.23 20.10 -12.87
N ALA A 543 1.36 18.98 -12.18
CA ALA A 543 2.63 18.37 -11.84
C ALA A 543 2.80 17.06 -12.62
N MET A 544 4.00 16.86 -13.13
CA MET A 544 4.41 15.62 -13.79
C MET A 544 5.75 15.18 -13.20
N ASN A 545 5.78 13.99 -12.65
CA ASN A 545 6.97 13.40 -12.07
C ASN A 545 7.29 12.09 -12.80
N LYS A 546 8.55 11.87 -13.10
CA LYS A 546 9.01 10.63 -13.70
C LYS A 546 10.15 10.07 -12.88
N THR A 547 10.06 8.80 -12.50
CA THR A 547 11.15 8.03 -11.92
C THR A 547 11.55 6.92 -12.89
N ASP A 548 12.84 6.83 -13.22
CA ASP A 548 13.40 5.79 -14.09
C ASP A 548 14.45 5.03 -13.28
N ASN A 549 14.15 3.79 -12.94
CA ASN A 549 15.02 2.92 -12.14
C ASN A 549 15.51 1.77 -13.01
N TYR A 550 16.78 1.44 -12.93
CA TYR A 550 17.26 0.17 -13.44
C TYR A 550 18.15 -0.55 -12.42
N GLN A 551 18.14 -1.88 -12.51
CA GLN A 551 18.99 -2.76 -11.72
C GLN A 551 19.54 -3.87 -12.60
N MET A 552 20.84 -4.15 -12.47
CA MET A 552 21.53 -5.23 -13.15
C MET A 552 22.24 -6.10 -12.10
N ASN A 553 22.06 -7.42 -12.21
CA ASN A 553 22.73 -8.38 -11.33
C ASN A 553 23.49 -9.41 -12.17
N LEU A 554 24.73 -9.70 -11.79
CA LEU A 554 25.50 -10.83 -12.29
C LEU A 554 25.81 -11.74 -11.10
N THR A 555 25.18 -12.90 -11.08
CA THR A 555 25.25 -13.84 -9.94
C THR A 555 25.92 -15.14 -10.37
N VAL A 556 26.92 -15.56 -9.62
CA VAL A 556 27.57 -16.87 -9.72
C VAL A 556 27.17 -17.67 -8.47
N SER A 557 26.55 -18.81 -8.64
CA SER A 557 26.14 -19.67 -7.53
C SER A 557 26.68 -21.09 -7.71
N TYR A 558 27.04 -21.71 -6.60
CA TYR A 558 27.49 -23.09 -6.53
C TYR A 558 26.77 -23.83 -5.42
N ALA A 559 26.06 -24.89 -5.74
CA ALA A 559 25.35 -25.72 -4.76
C ALA A 559 25.69 -27.18 -4.99
N ARG A 560 26.24 -27.85 -3.96
CA ARG A 560 26.61 -29.28 -4.05
C ARG A 560 26.61 -29.95 -2.69
N GLN A 561 26.16 -31.18 -2.69
CA GLN A 561 26.22 -32.07 -1.55
C GLN A 561 27.38 -33.06 -1.69
N PHE A 562 28.20 -33.20 -0.66
CA PHE A 562 29.33 -34.10 -0.53
C PHE A 562 29.11 -35.02 0.69
N GLY A 563 28.45 -36.17 0.47
CA GLY A 563 28.05 -37.04 1.57
C GLY A 563 27.10 -36.34 2.55
N LEU A 564 27.51 -36.16 3.80
CA LEU A 564 26.74 -35.42 4.81
C LEU A 564 26.96 -33.91 4.79
N HIS A 565 27.88 -33.42 3.97
CA HIS A 565 28.20 -31.98 3.85
C HIS A 565 27.41 -31.37 2.71
N ASN A 566 26.68 -30.33 2.99
CA ASN A 566 25.98 -29.53 1.98
C ASN A 566 26.60 -28.12 1.94
N VAL A 567 27.06 -27.71 0.78
CA VAL A 567 27.72 -26.42 0.56
C VAL A 567 26.96 -25.64 -0.50
N ASN A 568 26.58 -24.41 -0.17
CA ASN A 568 25.94 -23.48 -1.10
C ASN A 568 26.64 -22.12 -1.00
N GLY A 569 27.31 -21.73 -2.07
CA GLY A 569 28.01 -20.45 -2.20
C GLY A 569 27.37 -19.58 -3.26
N LEU A 570 27.38 -18.28 -3.03
CA LEU A 570 26.89 -17.28 -3.98
C LEU A 570 27.83 -16.07 -3.97
N PHE A 571 28.14 -15.59 -5.16
CA PHE A 571 28.75 -14.28 -5.37
C PHE A 571 27.92 -13.51 -6.37
N SER A 572 27.58 -12.25 -6.06
CA SER A 572 26.80 -11.38 -6.94
C SER A 572 27.39 -9.98 -7.01
N ILE A 573 27.33 -9.41 -8.21
CA ILE A 573 27.57 -7.98 -8.45
C ILE A 573 26.24 -7.38 -8.80
N GLU A 574 25.84 -6.34 -8.07
CA GLU A 574 24.59 -5.61 -8.28
C GLU A 574 24.91 -4.16 -8.59
N LYS A 575 24.32 -3.61 -9.65
CA LYS A 575 24.35 -2.21 -10.00
C LYS A 575 22.92 -1.70 -10.11
N ALA A 576 22.61 -0.61 -9.41
CA ALA A 576 21.30 0.03 -9.46
C ALA A 576 21.45 1.54 -9.64
N GLU A 577 20.62 2.15 -10.47
CA GLU A 577 20.55 3.61 -10.63
C GLU A 577 19.08 4.03 -10.64
N SER A 578 18.83 5.23 -10.13
CA SER A 578 17.54 5.88 -10.06
C SER A 578 17.68 7.32 -10.52
N GLU A 579 16.83 7.72 -11.45
CA GLU A 579 16.68 9.08 -11.94
C GLU A 579 15.26 9.55 -11.64
N TYR A 580 15.14 10.71 -11.02
CA TYR A 580 13.86 11.36 -10.72
C TYR A 580 13.82 12.73 -11.35
N GLU A 581 12.80 13.00 -12.16
CA GLU A 581 12.54 14.29 -12.79
C GLU A 581 11.14 14.77 -12.37
N TYR A 582 11.02 16.07 -12.15
CA TYR A 582 9.73 16.68 -11.89
C TYR A 582 9.58 18.00 -12.65
N LEU A 583 8.33 18.28 -13.05
CA LEU A 583 7.89 19.52 -13.66
C LEU A 583 6.54 19.90 -13.07
N THR A 584 6.42 21.13 -12.57
CA THR A 584 5.14 21.69 -12.10
C THR A 584 4.91 23.02 -12.76
N GLY A 585 3.78 23.17 -13.43
CA GLY A 585 3.29 24.44 -13.98
C GLY A 585 2.04 24.89 -13.24
N THR A 586 1.95 26.15 -12.85
CA THR A 586 0.80 26.74 -12.15
C THR A 586 0.41 28.07 -12.82
N VAL A 587 -0.89 28.26 -13.01
CA VAL A 587 -1.51 29.48 -13.52
C VAL A 587 -2.60 29.91 -12.55
N THR A 588 -2.76 31.19 -12.31
CA THR A 588 -3.80 31.75 -11.43
C THR A 588 -5.08 32.13 -12.19
N ASP A 589 -6.13 32.45 -11.43
CA ASP A 589 -7.46 32.88 -11.92
C ASP A 589 -8.09 31.94 -12.96
N PRO A 590 -8.29 30.63 -12.65
CA PRO A 590 -9.01 29.73 -13.55
C PRO A 590 -10.48 30.11 -13.67
N PHE A 591 -11.07 29.88 -14.82
CA PHE A 591 -12.50 30.04 -15.01
C PHE A 591 -13.28 28.98 -14.23
N SER A 592 -14.24 29.38 -13.43
CA SER A 592 -15.07 28.50 -12.60
C SER A 592 -16.02 27.59 -13.39
N PHE A 593 -16.23 27.87 -14.67
CA PHE A 593 -17.13 27.08 -15.56
C PHE A 593 -16.39 26.03 -16.40
N THR A 594 -15.09 25.87 -16.19
CA THR A 594 -14.27 24.89 -16.90
C THR A 594 -13.76 23.81 -15.97
N ASP A 595 -13.38 22.66 -16.52
CA ASP A 595 -12.79 21.55 -15.80
C ASP A 595 -11.26 21.65 -15.62
N GLY A 596 -10.66 22.79 -16.02
CA GLY A 596 -9.22 23.01 -15.92
C GLY A 596 -8.36 22.18 -16.88
N GLN A 597 -8.93 21.57 -17.92
CA GLN A 597 -8.19 20.70 -18.83
C GLN A 597 -7.20 21.43 -19.75
N SER A 598 -7.34 22.74 -19.91
CA SER A 598 -6.50 23.56 -20.81
C SER A 598 -5.96 24.80 -20.13
N ASN A 599 -4.76 25.25 -20.53
CA ASN A 599 -4.18 26.51 -20.08
C ASN A 599 -5.05 27.73 -20.43
N SER A 600 -5.83 27.66 -21.54
CA SER A 600 -6.78 28.68 -21.92
C SER A 600 -7.96 28.84 -20.97
N THR A 601 -8.07 27.98 -19.95
CA THR A 601 -9.11 28.04 -18.92
C THR A 601 -8.74 28.94 -17.73
N ALA A 602 -7.64 29.67 -17.79
CA ALA A 602 -7.17 30.58 -16.77
C ALA A 602 -6.77 31.94 -17.39
N THR A 603 -7.06 33.03 -16.68
CA THR A 603 -6.79 34.43 -17.15
C THR A 603 -5.66 35.11 -16.39
N GLY A 604 -5.16 34.53 -15.31
CA GLY A 604 -4.11 35.13 -14.49
C GLY A 604 -2.82 35.35 -15.24
N ALA A 605 -2.20 36.48 -14.99
CA ALA A 605 -0.90 36.85 -15.56
C ALA A 605 0.24 36.07 -14.87
N ASP A 606 0.00 35.60 -13.64
CA ASP A 606 1.02 34.92 -12.85
C ASP A 606 1.11 33.45 -13.27
N GLN A 607 2.20 33.15 -13.96
CA GLN A 607 2.56 31.79 -14.35
C GLN A 607 3.87 31.40 -13.68
N THR A 608 3.86 30.29 -12.96
CA THR A 608 5.05 29.75 -12.33
C THR A 608 5.37 28.36 -12.87
N THR A 609 6.65 28.10 -13.07
CA THR A 609 7.13 26.78 -13.47
C THR A 609 8.29 26.38 -12.58
N THR A 610 8.21 25.21 -12.00
CA THR A 610 9.32 24.60 -11.25
C THR A 610 9.68 23.27 -11.89
N PHE A 611 10.95 22.97 -11.97
CA PHE A 611 11.45 21.70 -12.47
C PHE A 611 12.74 21.33 -11.76
N GLY A 612 13.04 20.07 -11.73
CA GLY A 612 14.30 19.57 -11.18
C GLY A 612 14.55 18.13 -11.57
N ARG A 613 15.80 17.69 -11.32
CA ARG A 613 16.26 16.34 -11.58
C ARG A 613 17.19 15.92 -10.47
N THR A 614 17.05 14.68 -10.02
CA THR A 614 17.97 14.05 -9.08
C THR A 614 18.35 12.66 -9.57
N GLU A 615 19.61 12.28 -9.34
CA GLU A 615 20.14 10.98 -9.71
C GLU A 615 20.81 10.34 -8.50
N SER A 616 20.74 9.03 -8.41
CA SER A 616 21.48 8.25 -7.42
C SER A 616 21.88 6.90 -8.00
N GLY A 617 23.03 6.39 -7.57
CA GLY A 617 23.55 5.11 -8.01
C GLY A 617 24.13 4.32 -6.87
N MET A 618 24.07 2.99 -7.00
CA MET A 618 24.63 2.04 -6.06
C MET A 618 25.34 0.91 -6.80
N LEU A 619 26.50 0.49 -6.29
CA LEU A 619 27.25 -0.67 -6.73
C LEU A 619 27.54 -1.55 -5.53
N SER A 620 27.23 -2.84 -5.65
CA SER A 620 27.34 -3.78 -4.53
C SER A 620 28.04 -5.07 -4.92
N TYR A 621 28.87 -5.57 -4.02
CA TYR A 621 29.46 -6.91 -4.07
C TYR A 621 28.89 -7.74 -2.93
N ILE A 622 28.33 -8.91 -3.24
CA ILE A 622 27.63 -9.77 -2.29
C ILE A 622 28.29 -11.16 -2.32
N GLY A 623 28.77 -11.63 -1.18
CA GLY A 623 29.27 -12.98 -1.00
C GLY A 623 28.47 -13.70 0.09
N ARG A 624 27.91 -14.89 -0.17
CA ARG A 624 27.22 -15.72 0.80
C ARG A 624 27.71 -17.14 0.75
N LEU A 625 27.92 -17.74 1.90
CA LEU A 625 28.26 -19.13 2.08
C LEU A 625 27.32 -19.76 3.10
N ASN A 626 26.59 -20.78 2.68
CA ASN A 626 25.78 -21.64 3.54
C ASN A 626 26.44 -23.01 3.61
N TYR A 627 26.56 -23.53 4.81
CA TYR A 627 27.09 -24.86 5.07
C TYR A 627 26.18 -25.60 6.04
N SER A 628 25.84 -26.83 5.71
CA SER A 628 25.21 -27.74 6.67
C SER A 628 25.92 -29.08 6.73
N TYR A 629 25.99 -29.63 7.94
CA TYR A 629 26.49 -31.01 8.18
C TYR A 629 25.34 -31.88 8.67
N ALA A 630 25.04 -32.92 7.90
CA ALA A 630 23.97 -33.88 8.19
C ALA A 630 22.59 -33.27 8.42
N ASP A 631 22.35 -32.06 7.90
CA ASP A 631 21.17 -31.22 8.17
C ASP A 631 20.93 -30.93 9.67
N LYS A 632 21.93 -31.11 10.53
CA LYS A 632 21.92 -30.90 11.98
C LYS A 632 22.56 -29.60 12.39
N TYR A 633 23.77 -29.36 11.87
CA TYR A 633 24.57 -28.17 12.19
C TYR A 633 24.56 -27.24 10.99
N LEU A 634 24.04 -26.07 11.18
CA LEU A 634 23.81 -25.08 10.14
C LEU A 634 24.71 -23.86 10.37
N PHE A 635 25.32 -23.35 9.33
CA PHE A 635 26.13 -22.14 9.38
C PHE A 635 25.93 -21.31 8.12
N GLU A 636 25.73 -20.02 8.27
CA GLU A 636 25.69 -19.06 7.17
C GLU A 636 26.67 -17.90 7.46
N PHE A 637 27.41 -17.50 6.44
CA PHE A 637 28.21 -16.30 6.42
C PHE A 637 27.85 -15.47 5.20
N LEU A 638 27.60 -14.19 5.44
CA LEU A 638 27.31 -13.19 4.42
C LEU A 638 28.27 -12.01 4.58
N LEU A 639 28.84 -11.56 3.47
CA LEU A 639 29.57 -10.31 3.38
C LEU A 639 29.01 -9.50 2.23
N ARG A 640 28.59 -8.27 2.52
CA ARG A 640 28.17 -7.32 1.49
C ARG A 640 28.99 -6.05 1.60
N SER A 641 29.40 -5.51 0.46
CA SER A 641 30.09 -4.23 0.34
C SER A 641 29.31 -3.37 -0.65
N ASP A 642 28.82 -2.24 -0.18
CA ASP A 642 28.00 -1.31 -0.96
C ASP A 642 28.70 0.03 -1.14
N ALA A 643 28.65 0.58 -2.36
CA ALA A 643 29.03 1.95 -2.66
C ALA A 643 27.79 2.75 -3.06
N SER A 644 27.60 3.94 -2.49
CA SER A 644 26.50 4.86 -2.80
C SER A 644 27.03 6.23 -3.23
N THR A 645 26.48 6.75 -4.32
CA THR A 645 26.83 8.08 -4.84
C THR A 645 26.36 9.24 -3.95
N LYS A 646 25.58 8.97 -2.92
CA LYS A 646 25.12 9.97 -1.95
C LYS A 646 26.22 10.46 -1.01
N PHE A 647 27.27 9.66 -0.83
CA PHE A 647 28.42 9.97 0.02
C PHE A 647 29.57 10.63 -0.75
N ALA A 648 30.53 11.20 -0.01
CA ALA A 648 31.76 11.68 -0.60
C ALA A 648 32.59 10.53 -1.20
N PRO A 649 33.43 10.77 -2.24
CA PRO A 649 34.24 9.73 -2.85
C PRO A 649 35.09 8.93 -1.87
N SER A 650 35.56 9.56 -0.79
CA SER A 650 36.31 8.90 0.29
C SER A 650 35.49 7.92 1.11
N ASN A 651 34.16 8.08 1.14
CA ASN A 651 33.22 7.37 2.03
C ASN A 651 32.19 6.56 1.26
N TYR A 652 32.34 6.36 -0.06
CA TYR A 652 31.41 5.61 -0.90
C TYR A 652 31.14 4.21 -0.36
N TRP A 653 32.20 3.51 0.11
CA TRP A 653 32.13 2.10 0.44
C TRP A 653 31.78 1.86 1.89
N GLY A 654 30.75 1.01 2.12
CA GLY A 654 30.43 0.41 3.41
C GLY A 654 30.57 -1.10 3.35
N MET A 655 30.97 -1.73 4.47
CA MET A 655 31.08 -3.18 4.61
C MET A 655 30.11 -3.67 5.69
N PHE A 656 29.35 -4.72 5.36
CA PHE A 656 28.22 -5.22 6.16
C PHE A 656 28.31 -6.75 6.29
N PRO A 657 29.11 -7.28 7.22
CA PRO A 657 29.18 -8.70 7.50
C PRO A 657 27.99 -9.18 8.32
N SER A 658 27.57 -10.41 8.11
CA SER A 658 26.55 -11.10 8.88
C SER A 658 26.88 -12.59 8.98
N TRP A 659 26.56 -13.22 10.10
CA TRP A 659 26.68 -14.65 10.29
C TRP A 659 25.54 -15.18 11.14
N SER A 660 25.17 -16.43 10.88
CA SER A 660 24.19 -17.15 11.68
C SER A 660 24.56 -18.62 11.82
N ALA A 661 24.10 -19.22 12.89
CA ALA A 661 24.28 -20.62 13.18
C ALA A 661 23.00 -21.23 13.71
N GLY A 662 22.80 -22.53 13.43
CA GLY A 662 21.64 -23.29 13.91
C GLY A 662 22.04 -24.73 14.26
N TRP A 663 21.36 -25.27 15.27
CA TRP A 663 21.47 -26.67 15.66
C TRP A 663 20.09 -27.29 15.71
N VAL A 664 19.85 -28.27 14.82
CA VAL A 664 18.62 -29.04 14.75
C VAL A 664 18.74 -30.20 15.72
N ILE A 665 18.31 -29.97 16.95
CA ILE A 665 18.43 -30.93 18.08
C ILE A 665 17.60 -32.18 17.83
N SER A 666 16.43 -32.05 17.19
CA SER A 666 15.53 -33.16 16.88
C SER A 666 16.12 -34.19 15.92
N GLU A 667 17.19 -33.85 15.19
CA GLU A 667 17.88 -34.77 14.28
C GLU A 667 19.04 -35.51 14.96
N GLU A 668 19.30 -35.27 16.25
CA GLU A 668 20.31 -36.00 16.99
C GLU A 668 19.85 -37.41 17.35
N SER A 669 20.77 -38.39 17.32
CA SER A 669 20.46 -39.79 17.55
C SER A 669 19.97 -40.11 18.98
N TRP A 670 20.25 -39.21 19.94
CA TRP A 670 19.79 -39.34 21.33
C TRP A 670 18.44 -38.67 21.55
N PHE A 671 17.91 -37.85 20.61
CA PHE A 671 16.63 -37.17 20.74
C PHE A 671 15.48 -38.13 20.39
N ASN A 672 14.64 -38.42 21.36
CA ASN A 672 13.48 -39.31 21.16
C ASN A 672 12.22 -38.49 20.94
N LYS A 673 11.83 -38.31 19.66
CA LYS A 673 10.68 -37.56 19.21
C LYS A 673 9.36 -38.06 19.82
N GLU A 674 9.14 -39.38 19.79
CA GLU A 674 7.92 -40.00 20.31
C GLU A 674 7.73 -39.81 21.82
N LYS A 675 8.84 -39.96 22.58
CA LYS A 675 8.79 -39.81 24.05
C LYS A 675 8.56 -38.37 24.50
N LEU A 676 9.05 -37.40 23.73
CA LEU A 676 8.97 -35.99 24.05
C LEU A 676 7.76 -35.29 23.43
N GLY A 677 7.09 -35.94 22.45
CA GLY A 677 6.00 -35.33 21.69
C GLY A 677 6.44 -34.11 20.89
N ILE A 678 7.72 -34.03 20.51
CA ILE A 678 8.30 -32.93 19.76
C ILE A 678 8.93 -33.50 18.48
N ASP A 679 8.37 -33.16 17.32
CA ASP A 679 8.85 -33.64 16.03
C ASP A 679 10.04 -32.86 15.51
N PHE A 680 10.06 -31.56 15.79
CA PHE A 680 11.12 -30.66 15.37
C PHE A 680 11.55 -29.75 16.51
N LEU A 681 12.85 -29.66 16.73
CA LEU A 681 13.44 -28.71 17.68
C LEU A 681 14.75 -28.18 17.12
N LYS A 682 14.82 -26.86 16.93
CA LYS A 682 16.02 -26.17 16.46
C LYS A 682 16.30 -24.93 17.32
N ILE A 683 17.56 -24.75 17.69
CA ILE A 683 18.07 -23.52 18.30
C ILE A 683 18.89 -22.78 17.22
N ARG A 684 18.68 -21.48 17.11
CA ARG A 684 19.41 -20.64 16.13
C ARG A 684 19.81 -19.31 16.72
N GLY A 685 20.89 -18.76 16.18
CA GLY A 685 21.34 -17.42 16.51
C GLY A 685 21.92 -16.72 15.29
N SER A 686 21.69 -15.43 15.18
CA SER A 686 22.24 -14.59 14.10
C SER A 686 22.76 -13.27 14.65
N PHE A 687 23.79 -12.76 13.97
CA PHE A 687 24.35 -11.44 14.19
C PHE A 687 24.69 -10.82 12.83
N GLY A 688 24.40 -9.53 12.65
CA GLY A 688 24.71 -8.84 11.42
C GLY A 688 24.82 -7.34 11.59
N ILE A 689 25.64 -6.75 10.74
CA ILE A 689 25.78 -5.31 10.58
C ILE A 689 25.07 -4.93 9.29
N LEU A 690 24.09 -4.02 9.37
CA LEU A 690 23.39 -3.47 8.23
C LEU A 690 23.72 -1.99 8.10
N GLY A 691 23.84 -1.51 6.87
CA GLY A 691 24.06 -0.11 6.60
C GLY A 691 22.77 0.63 6.27
N ARG A 692 22.85 1.95 6.16
CA ARG A 692 21.81 2.82 5.65
C ARG A 692 22.41 4.01 4.90
N ASP A 693 21.87 4.30 3.71
CA ASP A 693 22.20 5.45 2.87
C ASP A 693 21.02 6.43 2.70
N ASN A 694 20.04 6.36 3.61
CA ASN A 694 18.85 7.22 3.54
C ASN A 694 19.17 8.64 4.00
N ILE A 695 19.95 9.34 3.18
CA ILE A 695 20.35 10.73 3.34
C ILE A 695 20.09 11.49 2.05
N GLN A 696 19.98 12.81 2.17
CA GLN A 696 19.96 13.67 0.99
C GLN A 696 21.32 13.63 0.27
N PRO A 697 21.36 13.60 -1.07
CA PRO A 697 22.60 13.71 -1.82
C PRO A 697 23.28 15.06 -1.59
N TRP A 698 24.58 15.13 -1.83
CA TRP A 698 25.37 16.36 -1.80
C TRP A 698 25.54 17.04 -0.43
N LEU A 699 25.25 16.33 0.69
CA LEU A 699 25.48 16.87 2.05
C LEU A 699 26.96 17.14 2.33
N TRP A 700 27.85 16.47 1.63
CA TRP A 700 29.29 16.51 1.80
C TRP A 700 29.96 17.63 1.02
N THR A 701 29.25 18.37 0.15
CA THR A 701 29.83 19.45 -0.66
C THR A 701 29.06 20.76 -0.46
N GLN A 702 29.78 21.86 -0.69
CA GLN A 702 29.16 23.18 -0.65
C GLN A 702 28.34 23.40 -1.92
N LEU A 703 27.06 23.67 -1.74
CA LEU A 703 26.16 24.09 -2.81
C LEU A 703 25.98 25.60 -2.76
N TYR A 704 25.70 26.20 -3.90
CA TYR A 704 25.36 27.62 -4.02
C TYR A 704 24.02 27.73 -4.74
N SER A 705 23.11 28.56 -4.22
CA SER A 705 21.88 28.93 -4.91
C SER A 705 22.02 30.35 -5.48
N ARG A 706 21.49 30.55 -6.70
CA ARG A 706 21.39 31.88 -7.27
C ARG A 706 20.17 32.58 -6.67
N ASN A 707 20.38 33.73 -6.04
CA ASN A 707 19.32 34.64 -5.69
C ASN A 707 19.23 35.73 -6.77
N ALA A 708 18.10 35.76 -7.50
CA ALA A 708 17.94 36.70 -8.62
C ALA A 708 17.87 38.15 -8.18
N ASP A 709 17.36 38.39 -6.93
CA ASP A 709 17.05 39.72 -6.42
C ASP A 709 17.92 40.14 -5.22
N GLY A 710 18.95 39.39 -4.91
CA GLY A 710 19.82 39.60 -3.73
C GLY A 710 21.08 40.40 -3.97
N GLY A 711 21.31 40.90 -5.17
CA GLY A 711 22.52 41.61 -5.56
C GLY A 711 22.42 43.14 -5.40
N PRO A 712 23.49 43.85 -5.79
CA PRO A 712 23.45 45.31 -5.78
C PRO A 712 22.31 45.82 -6.64
N ILE A 713 21.67 46.87 -6.15
CA ILE A 713 20.57 47.55 -6.85
C ILE A 713 21.18 48.57 -7.79
N PHE A 714 20.87 48.47 -9.07
CA PHE A 714 21.26 49.43 -10.10
C PHE A 714 20.01 50.08 -10.68
N GLY A 715 20.02 51.38 -10.90
CA GLY A 715 18.93 52.10 -11.55
C GLY A 715 18.45 53.30 -10.78
N THR A 716 17.31 53.85 -11.20
CA THR A 716 16.65 55.00 -10.59
C THR A 716 15.45 54.56 -9.76
N ALA A 717 14.88 55.44 -8.93
CA ALA A 717 13.71 55.17 -8.09
C ALA A 717 12.48 54.59 -8.83
N THR A 718 12.43 54.77 -10.15
CA THR A 718 11.34 54.30 -11.02
C THR A 718 11.71 53.06 -11.88
N ASN A 719 13.00 52.69 -11.90
CA ASN A 719 13.48 51.55 -12.71
C ASN A 719 14.66 50.92 -12.00
N THR A 720 14.40 50.11 -10.99
CA THR A 720 15.39 49.39 -10.19
C THR A 720 15.63 48.00 -10.75
N TYR A 721 16.90 47.69 -11.04
CA TYR A 721 17.32 46.33 -11.38
C TYR A 721 18.16 45.80 -10.23
N SER A 722 17.72 44.69 -9.64
CA SER A 722 18.47 43.97 -8.66
C SER A 722 19.42 42.97 -9.36
N GLY A 723 20.71 43.07 -9.03
CA GLY A 723 21.69 42.09 -9.52
C GLY A 723 21.51 40.70 -8.89
N ALA A 724 21.86 39.67 -9.61
CA ALA A 724 21.87 38.33 -9.03
C ALA A 724 23.10 38.11 -8.13
N THR A 725 22.90 37.43 -7.01
CA THR A 725 24.00 36.97 -6.13
C THR A 725 23.94 35.45 -5.97
N PHE A 726 25.10 34.88 -5.63
CA PHE A 726 25.16 33.49 -5.18
C PHE A 726 25.09 33.47 -3.66
N GLN A 727 24.11 32.77 -3.13
CA GLN A 727 23.96 32.55 -1.69
C GLN A 727 24.40 31.13 -1.35
N MET A 728 25.15 31.00 -0.27
CA MET A 728 25.35 29.72 0.37
C MET A 728 24.06 29.34 1.11
N PRO A 729 23.49 28.14 0.91
CA PRO A 729 22.41 27.69 1.76
C PRO A 729 22.86 27.72 3.23
N GLN A 730 21.94 27.99 4.14
CA GLN A 730 22.18 28.06 5.60
C GLN A 730 22.57 26.67 6.20
N ARG A 731 22.84 25.69 5.36
CA ARG A 731 23.20 24.34 5.74
C ARG A 731 24.72 24.20 5.79
N GLY A 732 25.23 23.73 6.93
CA GLY A 732 26.66 23.37 7.06
C GLY A 732 27.04 22.21 6.16
N VAL A 733 28.24 22.24 5.61
CA VAL A 733 28.84 21.12 4.88
C VAL A 733 29.29 20.05 5.87
N ASN A 734 28.89 18.81 5.66
CA ASN A 734 29.43 17.67 6.41
C ASN A 734 30.25 16.77 5.48
N ALA A 735 31.56 17.07 5.39
CA ALA A 735 32.49 16.30 4.54
C ALA A 735 32.65 14.83 5.00
N ASP A 736 32.32 14.53 6.26
CA ASP A 736 32.47 13.21 6.86
C ASP A 736 31.16 12.40 6.88
N VAL A 737 30.22 12.74 6.04
CA VAL A 737 28.99 11.95 5.87
C VAL A 737 29.35 10.55 5.41
N HIS A 738 28.93 9.55 6.16
CA HIS A 738 29.21 8.14 5.92
C HIS A 738 28.01 7.25 6.25
N TRP A 739 28.13 5.97 5.98
CA TRP A 739 27.12 4.96 6.22
C TRP A 739 26.71 4.88 7.69
N ASP A 740 25.41 4.96 7.96
CA ASP A 740 24.86 4.54 9.25
C ASP A 740 24.96 3.02 9.40
N LYS A 741 25.27 2.54 10.61
CA LYS A 741 25.39 1.12 10.91
C LYS A 741 24.40 0.70 11.97
N THR A 742 23.61 -0.33 11.65
CA THR A 742 22.69 -0.98 12.57
C THR A 742 23.19 -2.37 12.89
N TYR A 743 23.33 -2.68 14.18
CA TYR A 743 23.74 -3.99 14.68
C TYR A 743 22.49 -4.78 15.09
N LYS A 744 22.31 -5.95 14.47
CA LYS A 744 21.16 -6.85 14.79
C LYS A 744 21.66 -8.15 15.34
N THR A 745 21.11 -8.54 16.49
CA THR A 745 21.31 -9.86 17.10
C THR A 745 19.95 -10.52 17.29
N ASN A 746 19.84 -11.79 16.94
CA ASN A 746 18.63 -12.57 17.12
C ASN A 746 18.98 -13.96 17.67
N LEU A 747 18.19 -14.42 18.63
CA LEU A 747 18.21 -15.77 19.16
C LEU A 747 16.80 -16.35 19.00
N GLY A 748 16.67 -17.58 18.58
CA GLY A 748 15.39 -18.23 18.33
C GLY A 748 15.40 -19.70 18.66
N ILE A 749 14.24 -20.19 19.01
CA ILE A 749 13.95 -21.62 19.16
C ILE A 749 12.74 -21.90 18.26
N ASP A 750 12.89 -22.88 17.38
CA ASP A 750 11.82 -23.33 16.48
C ASP A 750 11.40 -24.72 16.96
N VAL A 751 10.11 -24.87 17.25
CA VAL A 751 9.50 -26.11 17.76
C VAL A 751 8.36 -26.53 16.87
#